data_b162f283aa817cfdf6fff9835b9f2dbb
#
_entry.id   b162f283aa817cfdf6fff9835b9f2dbb
#
_cell.length_a   1.000
_cell.length_b   1.000
_cell.length_c   1.000
_cell.angle_alpha   90.00
_cell.angle_beta   90.00
_cell.angle_gamma   90.00
#
_symmetry.space_group_name_H-M   'P 1'
#
loop_
_entity.id
_entity.type
_entity.pdbx_description
1 polymer ?
#
loop_
_entity_poly.entity_id
_entity_poly.type
_entity_poly.pdbx_seq_one_letter_code
_entity_poly.pdbx_strand_id
1 'polypeptide(L)'
;MRSRHAPALPLLAVLGAALPLTAMLAPPQAAAAERAIEEIVITARRAEERLTDVPMSVTAFSAQDIEDAGIERPQDFINLTPNVVMADTANYGDTLVTIRGITSTRDAESNFALVVDGVLITNPNAFNRELLDVAQIEVLKGPQGALYGRNASSGAILITTNAPTQDFEASITGGVGNNDSHRLQAAISGGLADNLVGRLSYSRRKSDGHFKNTFLDRNNVDFFENDTVRGRLIYDAGATSWDLRGGYSQSDSGTINFNATFALPVFQGFGTPGAELFFIDVNDHDFQYIFNVPPKNKQTTFDLSLKMDHEFASGHTLTAILAYNDLEEELLSDGTSGAFGGYAAVPACAASVTAETIALVNNAPPQFLFAAPGEAATPDNSLLSAYTPLACDGFQYQERNQDDISLEVRLASPGDGPMRWLVGGYVGDIDREVVVAYGADLGQGFLRQPFVPASGPNPTDLLFWDEFDTRVYSLFGQFSIDLRDDLELSLEGRFDREEREVSNKVPLAPSALLFGGGGPLNPARTAVDDVIPDRSRNFNQFQPKIALRWNWTDATTLYASYGVGFRSGGFNSLGSEAVTELFFNEGDPFGLGSVGAGLDVNDEYDKEVSQSFEVGLKGAYLDNRLRMNAAAFHTTVDDNQFFEFFAGPFGLLRVVTTIDELRLQGAEIDFTFQATDQLKLSGGFGLTDGKIKENQHRPATVGNEAPLAPEFTLNLGAQWVQPVTPEIDLLLRVDYARIGKTWFHTVQDNQQPAIWTALLGFPVESDMSQTRRDAFDTVDLRASLQGRQWTVTAWGRNITGKSYLAEVIAAPEFGGSFIHQAPEESYGIDLTYRF
;
A
#
# COMPACT_ATOMS: atom_id res chain seq x y z
N MET A 1 -15.57 -0.07 -32.57
CA MET A 1 -14.66 -0.74 -33.50
C MET A 1 -13.95 0.29 -34.36
N ARG A 2 -12.85 0.82 -33.92
CA ARG A 2 -11.81 1.44 -34.73
C ARG A 2 -10.47 0.99 -34.18
N SER A 3 -9.81 0.12 -34.92
CA SER A 3 -8.45 -0.32 -34.68
C SER A 3 -7.52 0.88 -34.68
N ARG A 4 -7.04 1.30 -33.53
CA ARG A 4 -5.89 2.22 -33.46
C ARG A 4 -4.64 1.38 -33.70
N HIS A 5 -3.98 1.59 -34.81
CA HIS A 5 -2.64 1.09 -35.03
C HIS A 5 -1.73 1.75 -34.02
N ALA A 6 -1.13 0.96 -33.16
CA ALA A 6 -0.03 1.38 -32.33
C ALA A 6 1.11 1.92 -33.22
N PRO A 7 1.72 3.04 -32.89
CA PRO A 7 2.94 3.46 -33.56
C PRO A 7 4.04 2.46 -33.22
N ALA A 8 4.64 1.84 -34.23
CA ALA A 8 5.77 0.93 -34.06
C ALA A 8 6.90 1.64 -33.32
N LEU A 9 7.39 1.03 -32.26
CA LEU A 9 8.46 1.48 -31.41
C LEU A 9 9.73 1.86 -32.18
N PRO A 10 10.35 3.01 -31.88
CA PRO A 10 11.69 3.33 -32.31
C PRO A 10 12.82 2.56 -31.56
N LEU A 11 12.50 1.67 -30.65
CA LEU A 11 13.50 0.89 -29.88
C LEU A 11 14.28 -0.14 -30.71
N LEU A 12 13.79 -0.52 -31.87
CA LEU A 12 14.48 -1.47 -32.76
C LEU A 12 15.58 -0.84 -33.65
N ALA A 13 15.68 0.47 -33.65
CA ALA A 13 16.66 1.18 -34.51
C ALA A 13 18.08 1.30 -33.90
N VAL A 14 18.25 1.04 -32.61
CA VAL A 14 19.58 1.10 -31.95
C VAL A 14 20.28 -0.26 -31.93
N LEU A 15 19.58 -1.36 -32.12
CA LEU A 15 20.14 -2.74 -32.22
C LEU A 15 20.40 -3.21 -33.65
N GLY A 16 20.23 -2.34 -34.66
CA GLY A 16 20.38 -2.65 -36.08
C GLY A 16 21.80 -2.71 -36.66
N ALA A 17 22.85 -2.74 -35.81
CA ALA A 17 24.19 -3.16 -36.22
C ALA A 17 24.26 -4.72 -36.13
N ALA A 18 23.59 -5.38 -37.08
CA ALA A 18 23.71 -6.83 -37.26
C ALA A 18 25.14 -7.19 -37.63
N LEU A 19 25.96 -7.46 -36.60
CA LEU A 19 27.15 -8.28 -36.75
C LEU A 19 26.69 -9.72 -37.07
N PRO A 20 27.33 -10.42 -38.01
CA PRO A 20 26.89 -11.77 -38.40
C PRO A 20 27.05 -12.73 -37.22
N LEU A 21 25.94 -13.23 -36.75
CA LEU A 21 25.77 -14.12 -35.57
C LEU A 21 26.37 -15.52 -35.77
N THR A 22 27.11 -15.77 -36.84
CA THR A 22 27.59 -17.10 -37.20
C THR A 22 29.07 -17.38 -36.88
N ALA A 23 29.79 -16.44 -36.22
CA ALA A 23 31.21 -16.62 -35.92
C ALA A 23 31.59 -16.71 -34.44
N MET A 24 30.65 -16.74 -33.50
CA MET A 24 30.89 -16.71 -32.05
C MET A 24 30.43 -17.95 -31.27
N LEU A 25 30.34 -19.12 -31.92
CA LEU A 25 30.02 -20.38 -31.23
C LEU A 25 31.27 -21.23 -30.99
N ALA A 26 32.36 -20.68 -30.56
CA ALA A 26 33.44 -21.43 -29.91
C ALA A 26 33.52 -21.02 -28.46
N PRO A 27 33.25 -21.88 -27.48
CA PRO A 27 33.37 -21.51 -26.07
C PRO A 27 34.86 -21.26 -25.74
N PRO A 28 35.21 -20.13 -25.08
CA PRO A 28 36.48 -20.06 -24.39
C PRO A 28 36.37 -21.06 -23.23
N GLN A 29 37.23 -22.06 -23.23
CA GLN A 29 37.52 -22.89 -22.06
C GLN A 29 38.30 -22.06 -21.05
N ALA A 30 37.62 -21.14 -20.36
CA ALA A 30 38.03 -20.68 -19.03
C ALA A 30 37.29 -21.62 -18.06
N ALA A 31 37.99 -22.17 -17.07
CA ALA A 31 37.41 -22.97 -16.03
C ALA A 31 36.25 -22.15 -15.37
N ALA A 32 35.04 -22.44 -15.74
CA ALA A 32 33.85 -21.89 -15.11
C ALA A 32 33.84 -22.45 -13.68
N ALA A 33 34.07 -21.60 -12.70
CA ALA A 33 33.64 -21.91 -11.35
C ALA A 33 32.13 -22.12 -11.42
N GLU A 34 31.64 -23.31 -11.04
CA GLU A 34 30.21 -23.59 -10.96
C GLU A 34 29.56 -22.47 -10.13
N ARG A 35 28.71 -21.65 -10.74
CA ARG A 35 27.96 -20.62 -10.04
C ARG A 35 26.83 -21.31 -9.28
N ALA A 36 27.10 -21.74 -8.05
CA ALA A 36 26.08 -22.11 -7.09
C ALA A 36 25.29 -20.84 -6.71
N ILE A 37 24.01 -21.03 -6.40
CA ILE A 37 23.17 -19.93 -5.85
C ILE A 37 23.75 -19.53 -4.51
N GLU A 38 24.04 -18.24 -4.34
CA GLU A 38 24.59 -17.69 -3.10
C GLU A 38 23.61 -17.94 -1.95
N GLU A 39 24.12 -18.35 -0.78
CA GLU A 39 23.31 -18.61 0.38
C GLU A 39 22.78 -17.29 0.96
N ILE A 40 21.45 -17.18 1.11
CA ILE A 40 20.84 -15.98 1.70
C ILE A 40 20.75 -16.18 3.22
N VAL A 41 21.38 -15.28 3.96
CA VAL A 41 21.23 -15.14 5.42
C VAL A 41 20.15 -14.10 5.67
N ILE A 42 19.22 -14.41 6.55
CA ILE A 42 18.09 -13.55 6.91
C ILE A 42 18.05 -13.27 8.41
N THR A 43 17.27 -12.25 8.79
CA THR A 43 17.15 -11.80 10.18
C THR A 43 15.73 -11.99 10.76
N ALA A 44 14.95 -12.85 10.14
CA ALA A 44 13.53 -13.10 10.43
C ALA A 44 13.23 -13.45 11.89
N ARG A 45 14.16 -14.02 12.63
CA ARG A 45 14.00 -14.37 14.06
C ARG A 45 14.88 -13.50 14.99
N ARG A 46 15.18 -12.28 14.57
CA ARG A 46 16.07 -11.35 15.32
C ARG A 46 17.51 -11.91 15.50
N ALA A 47 17.89 -12.90 14.71
CA ALA A 47 19.21 -13.51 14.62
C ALA A 47 19.53 -13.79 13.15
N GLU A 48 20.82 -13.80 12.81
CA GLU A 48 21.29 -14.18 11.47
C GLU A 48 21.18 -15.70 11.31
N GLU A 49 20.35 -16.13 10.35
CA GLU A 49 20.10 -17.55 10.05
C GLU A 49 20.03 -17.77 8.55
N ARG A 50 20.35 -18.98 8.11
CA ARG A 50 20.15 -19.32 6.70
C ARG A 50 18.67 -19.38 6.39
N LEU A 51 18.26 -18.90 5.20
CA LEU A 51 16.86 -18.95 4.75
C LEU A 51 16.24 -20.36 4.88
N THR A 52 17.04 -21.41 4.63
CA THR A 52 16.59 -22.81 4.73
C THR A 52 16.32 -23.27 6.16
N ASP A 53 16.88 -22.60 7.16
CA ASP A 53 16.82 -23.03 8.55
C ASP A 53 15.67 -22.37 9.34
N VAL A 54 15.03 -21.37 8.75
CA VAL A 54 13.94 -20.64 9.42
C VAL A 54 12.60 -21.36 9.23
N PRO A 55 11.88 -21.75 10.31
CA PRO A 55 10.65 -22.54 10.24
C PRO A 55 9.40 -21.70 9.96
N MET A 56 9.43 -20.92 8.89
CA MET A 56 8.31 -20.12 8.37
C MET A 56 8.51 -19.79 6.89
N SER A 57 7.45 -19.43 6.19
CA SER A 57 7.55 -18.96 4.81
C SER A 57 8.14 -17.56 4.74
N VAL A 58 9.26 -17.42 4.04
CA VAL A 58 9.98 -16.15 3.84
C VAL A 58 10.41 -16.05 2.37
N THR A 59 10.13 -14.91 1.75
CA THR A 59 10.74 -14.51 0.48
C THR A 59 11.78 -13.43 0.78
N ALA A 60 13.02 -13.61 0.32
CA ALA A 60 14.10 -12.67 0.58
C ALA A 60 14.78 -12.25 -0.72
N PHE A 61 15.14 -10.96 -0.79
CA PHE A 61 15.86 -10.34 -1.91
C PHE A 61 17.18 -9.79 -1.40
N SER A 62 18.29 -10.29 -1.95
CA SER A 62 19.63 -9.76 -1.69
C SER A 62 19.86 -8.42 -2.40
N ALA A 63 20.93 -7.70 -2.05
CA ALA A 63 21.32 -6.46 -2.75
C ALA A 63 21.46 -6.68 -4.27
N GLN A 64 22.01 -7.84 -4.69
CA GLN A 64 22.13 -8.18 -6.10
C GLN A 64 20.78 -8.46 -6.77
N ASP A 65 19.86 -9.15 -6.09
CA ASP A 65 18.51 -9.37 -6.62
C ASP A 65 17.74 -8.05 -6.76
N ILE A 66 17.91 -7.13 -5.81
CA ILE A 66 17.33 -5.77 -5.83
C ILE A 66 17.85 -4.99 -7.04
N GLU A 67 19.17 -5.01 -7.28
CA GLU A 67 19.77 -4.32 -8.42
C GLU A 67 19.35 -4.97 -9.76
N ASP A 68 19.47 -6.29 -9.89
CA ASP A 68 19.19 -7.03 -11.12
C ASP A 68 17.71 -6.93 -11.52
N ALA A 69 16.80 -7.00 -10.56
CA ALA A 69 15.37 -6.86 -10.82
C ALA A 69 14.90 -5.39 -10.93
N GLY A 70 15.73 -4.44 -10.47
CA GLY A 70 15.39 -3.02 -10.44
C GLY A 70 14.29 -2.71 -9.43
N ILE A 71 14.41 -3.30 -8.25
CA ILE A 71 13.50 -3.04 -7.13
C ILE A 71 13.81 -1.66 -6.55
N GLU A 72 12.89 -0.72 -6.72
CA GLU A 72 13.01 0.68 -6.31
C GLU A 72 11.90 1.12 -5.36
N ARG A 73 10.75 0.46 -5.42
CA ARG A 73 9.58 0.72 -4.58
C ARG A 73 9.00 -0.59 -4.06
N PRO A 74 8.16 -0.54 -3.02
CA PRO A 74 7.51 -1.74 -2.47
C PRO A 74 6.76 -2.58 -3.50
N GLN A 75 6.05 -1.95 -4.43
CA GLN A 75 5.34 -2.65 -5.50
C GLN A 75 6.24 -3.61 -6.29
N ASP A 76 7.51 -3.23 -6.51
CA ASP A 76 8.43 -4.01 -7.35
C ASP A 76 8.75 -5.38 -6.71
N PHE A 77 9.07 -5.44 -5.40
CA PHE A 77 9.32 -6.72 -4.74
C PHE A 77 8.04 -7.49 -4.38
N ILE A 78 6.94 -6.79 -4.16
CA ILE A 78 5.64 -7.42 -3.91
C ILE A 78 5.20 -8.22 -5.14
N ASN A 79 5.34 -7.66 -6.35
CA ASN A 79 5.02 -8.35 -7.60
C ASN A 79 5.86 -9.63 -7.81
N LEU A 80 7.01 -9.73 -7.16
CA LEU A 80 7.89 -10.91 -7.19
C LEU A 80 7.67 -11.86 -6.01
N THR A 81 6.69 -11.60 -5.13
CA THR A 81 6.42 -12.36 -3.92
C THR A 81 5.07 -13.08 -4.02
N PRO A 82 5.00 -14.42 -4.00
CA PRO A 82 3.73 -15.14 -4.09
C PRO A 82 2.84 -14.90 -2.87
N ASN A 83 1.51 -14.84 -3.10
CA ASN A 83 0.48 -14.54 -2.10
C ASN A 83 0.64 -13.19 -1.39
N VAL A 84 1.34 -12.26 -2.01
CA VAL A 84 1.39 -10.87 -1.56
C VAL A 84 0.98 -9.98 -2.73
N VAL A 85 0.07 -9.06 -2.50
CA VAL A 85 -0.34 -8.07 -3.49
C VAL A 85 -0.45 -6.69 -2.85
N MET A 86 -0.24 -5.67 -3.63
CA MET A 86 -0.42 -4.28 -3.25
C MET A 86 -1.36 -3.63 -4.25
N ALA A 87 -2.44 -3.04 -3.76
CA ALA A 87 -3.24 -2.15 -4.57
C ALA A 87 -2.59 -0.77 -4.52
N ASP A 88 -2.18 -0.28 -5.68
CA ASP A 88 -1.73 1.10 -5.84
C ASP A 88 -2.97 1.98 -5.80
N THR A 89 -3.04 2.88 -4.86
CA THR A 89 -4.24 3.65 -4.58
C THR A 89 -4.16 5.06 -5.17
N ALA A 90 -5.24 5.80 -5.06
CA ALA A 90 -5.34 7.14 -5.64
C ALA A 90 -4.41 8.19 -5.00
N ASN A 91 -3.77 7.91 -3.87
CA ASN A 91 -2.77 8.78 -3.26
C ASN A 91 -1.55 8.01 -2.75
N TYR A 92 -0.40 8.64 -2.80
CA TYR A 92 0.91 8.01 -2.63
C TYR A 92 1.10 7.25 -1.31
N GLY A 93 0.65 7.81 -0.19
CA GLY A 93 0.81 7.18 1.13
C GLY A 93 -0.20 6.08 1.46
N ASP A 94 -1.35 6.09 0.81
CA ASP A 94 -2.51 5.25 1.17
C ASP A 94 -2.46 3.93 0.38
N THR A 95 -1.73 2.94 0.86
CA THR A 95 -1.51 1.66 0.18
C THR A 95 -2.23 0.52 0.87
N LEU A 96 -2.82 -0.38 0.08
CA LEU A 96 -3.47 -1.60 0.57
C LEU A 96 -2.60 -2.81 0.24
N VAL A 97 -1.98 -3.38 1.27
CA VAL A 97 -1.17 -4.60 1.14
C VAL A 97 -1.95 -5.79 1.68
N THR A 98 -2.06 -6.81 0.85
CA THR A 98 -2.68 -8.08 1.22
C THR A 98 -1.62 -9.17 1.28
N ILE A 99 -1.51 -9.84 2.41
CA ILE A 99 -0.64 -11.02 2.60
C ILE A 99 -1.53 -12.22 2.91
N ARG A 100 -1.52 -13.23 2.05
CA ARG A 100 -2.34 -14.46 2.19
C ARG A 100 -3.83 -14.19 2.44
N GLY A 101 -4.37 -13.10 1.85
CA GLY A 101 -5.78 -12.74 1.95
C GLY A 101 -6.16 -11.85 3.15
N ILE A 102 -5.24 -11.55 4.07
CA ILE A 102 -5.44 -10.52 5.10
C ILE A 102 -4.96 -9.19 4.54
N THR A 103 -5.82 -8.18 4.52
CA THR A 103 -5.56 -6.89 3.88
C THR A 103 -5.36 -5.78 4.90
N SER A 104 -4.43 -4.85 4.64
CA SER A 104 -4.36 -3.59 5.37
C SER A 104 -5.62 -2.74 5.10
N THR A 105 -5.92 -1.86 6.01
CA THR A 105 -7.15 -1.05 6.00
C THR A 105 -6.76 0.41 6.02
N ARG A 106 -7.45 1.23 5.23
CA ARG A 106 -7.28 2.68 5.28
C ARG A 106 -7.71 3.22 6.63
N ASP A 107 -7.03 4.28 7.06
CA ASP A 107 -7.31 5.00 8.31
C ASP A 107 -7.24 4.14 9.58
N ALA A 108 -6.71 2.91 9.48
CA ALA A 108 -6.39 2.01 10.57
C ALA A 108 -4.91 1.64 10.58
N GLU A 109 -4.52 0.83 11.55
CA GLU A 109 -3.17 0.27 11.62
C GLU A 109 -2.89 -0.68 10.44
N SER A 110 -1.62 -0.86 10.09
CA SER A 110 -1.21 -1.89 9.11
C SER A 110 -1.52 -3.30 9.62
N ASN A 111 -1.71 -4.26 8.71
CA ASN A 111 -1.85 -5.68 9.05
C ASN A 111 -0.53 -6.43 9.07
N PHE A 112 0.57 -5.79 8.67
CA PHE A 112 1.93 -6.34 8.72
C PHE A 112 2.87 -5.38 9.45
N ALA A 113 3.85 -5.93 10.15
CA ALA A 113 4.90 -5.13 10.76
C ALA A 113 5.89 -4.67 9.70
N LEU A 114 6.04 -3.35 9.52
CA LEU A 114 7.11 -2.77 8.72
C LEU A 114 8.30 -2.47 9.64
N VAL A 115 9.44 -3.11 9.37
CA VAL A 115 10.65 -2.93 10.18
C VAL A 115 11.78 -2.48 9.28
N VAL A 116 12.31 -1.29 9.55
CA VAL A 116 13.47 -0.75 8.80
C VAL A 116 14.66 -0.71 9.76
N ASP A 117 15.71 -1.48 9.42
CA ASP A 117 16.93 -1.59 10.23
C ASP A 117 16.69 -1.92 11.73
N GLY A 118 15.65 -2.68 12.01
CA GLY A 118 15.27 -3.09 13.36
C GLY A 118 14.27 -2.18 14.04
N VAL A 119 13.95 -1.01 13.50
CA VAL A 119 12.94 -0.07 14.01
C VAL A 119 11.57 -0.41 13.43
N LEU A 120 10.57 -0.59 14.29
CA LEU A 120 9.18 -0.74 13.88
C LEU A 120 8.63 0.61 13.42
N ILE A 121 8.18 0.69 12.17
CA ILE A 121 7.51 1.87 11.62
C ILE A 121 6.02 1.73 11.88
N THR A 122 5.46 2.63 12.65
CA THR A 122 4.08 2.54 13.14
C THR A 122 3.07 3.15 12.18
N ASN A 123 3.46 4.15 11.38
CA ASN A 123 2.58 4.82 10.44
C ASN A 123 2.41 3.98 9.15
N PRO A 124 1.18 3.53 8.80
CA PRO A 124 0.95 2.74 7.59
C PRO A 124 1.26 3.50 6.29
N ASN A 125 1.10 4.83 6.28
CA ASN A 125 1.36 5.68 5.12
C ASN A 125 2.87 5.83 4.81
N ALA A 126 3.73 5.35 5.71
CA ALA A 126 5.17 5.34 5.52
C ALA A 126 5.68 4.16 4.67
N PHE A 127 4.83 3.22 4.27
CA PHE A 127 5.27 2.02 3.55
C PHE A 127 5.70 2.30 2.10
N ASN A 128 4.93 3.10 1.36
CA ASN A 128 5.18 3.36 -0.06
C ASN A 128 6.28 4.43 -0.26
N ARG A 129 7.47 4.16 0.26
CA ARG A 129 8.65 5.04 0.10
C ARG A 129 9.62 4.51 -0.94
N GLU A 130 10.44 5.40 -1.49
CA GLU A 130 11.61 5.01 -2.31
C GLU A 130 12.56 4.14 -1.48
N LEU A 131 12.96 3.01 -2.06
CA LEU A 131 13.91 2.06 -1.46
C LEU A 131 15.33 2.53 -1.71
N LEU A 132 15.77 3.53 -0.96
CA LEU A 132 17.11 4.12 -1.09
C LEU A 132 18.15 3.25 -0.37
N ASP A 133 19.17 2.81 -1.11
CA ASP A 133 20.38 2.21 -0.55
C ASP A 133 20.11 0.96 0.32
N VAL A 134 19.28 0.07 -0.20
CA VAL A 134 18.81 -1.15 0.48
C VAL A 134 19.76 -2.31 0.22
N ALA A 135 20.13 -3.03 1.27
CA ALA A 135 20.97 -4.23 1.23
C ALA A 135 20.13 -5.51 1.14
N GLN A 136 18.93 -5.54 1.77
CA GLN A 136 18.10 -6.73 1.85
C GLN A 136 16.66 -6.37 2.12
N ILE A 137 15.74 -7.17 1.54
CA ILE A 137 14.32 -7.13 1.83
C ILE A 137 13.88 -8.55 2.18
N GLU A 138 13.17 -8.71 3.31
CA GLU A 138 12.62 -9.99 3.75
C GLU A 138 11.10 -9.82 3.92
N VAL A 139 10.32 -10.69 3.28
CA VAL A 139 8.85 -10.73 3.40
C VAL A 139 8.48 -12.01 4.14
N LEU A 140 8.09 -11.86 5.41
CA LEU A 140 7.66 -12.94 6.29
C LEU A 140 6.14 -13.05 6.21
N LYS A 141 5.66 -14.22 5.86
CA LYS A 141 4.23 -14.48 5.66
C LYS A 141 3.63 -15.27 6.82
N GLY A 142 2.35 -14.97 7.13
CA GLY A 142 1.66 -15.48 8.31
C GLY A 142 1.99 -14.70 9.59
N PRO A 143 1.24 -14.89 10.69
CA PRO A 143 1.36 -14.09 11.91
C PRO A 143 2.78 -14.05 12.49
N GLN A 144 3.28 -12.86 12.76
CA GLN A 144 4.62 -12.60 13.30
C GLN A 144 4.58 -11.81 14.62
N GLY A 145 3.41 -11.76 15.26
CA GLY A 145 3.19 -10.94 16.45
C GLY A 145 4.08 -11.28 17.64
N ALA A 146 4.49 -12.54 17.79
CA ALA A 146 5.33 -12.96 18.92
C ALA A 146 6.70 -12.24 18.99
N LEU A 147 7.31 -11.90 17.86
CA LEU A 147 8.60 -11.20 17.82
C LEU A 147 8.50 -9.73 17.39
N TYR A 148 7.54 -9.40 16.50
CA TYR A 148 7.43 -8.07 15.93
C TYR A 148 6.29 -7.25 16.54
N GLY A 149 5.38 -7.91 17.25
CA GLY A 149 4.35 -7.28 18.06
C GLY A 149 3.13 -6.81 17.26
N ARG A 150 2.73 -5.59 17.56
CA ARG A 150 1.56 -4.98 16.94
C ARG A 150 1.67 -4.96 15.40
N ASN A 151 0.52 -4.96 14.74
CA ASN A 151 0.43 -4.86 13.28
C ASN A 151 1.03 -6.06 12.52
N ALA A 152 1.30 -7.18 13.16
CA ALA A 152 1.89 -8.36 12.54
C ALA A 152 0.86 -9.50 12.40
N SER A 153 -0.41 -9.18 12.11
CA SER A 153 -1.49 -10.17 11.96
C SER A 153 -1.35 -11.02 10.69
N SER A 154 -0.85 -10.44 9.59
CA SER A 154 -0.64 -11.13 8.33
C SER A 154 0.81 -11.48 8.03
N GLY A 155 1.77 -10.76 8.62
CA GLY A 155 3.19 -10.94 8.32
C GLY A 155 4.09 -9.82 8.83
N ALA A 156 5.31 -9.79 8.30
CA ALA A 156 6.25 -8.69 8.50
C ALA A 156 7.07 -8.44 7.23
N ILE A 157 7.44 -7.20 6.98
CA ILE A 157 8.36 -6.80 5.92
C ILE A 157 9.56 -6.14 6.59
N LEU A 158 10.74 -6.73 6.40
CA LEU A 158 11.98 -6.26 6.96
C LEU A 158 12.83 -5.66 5.85
N ILE A 159 13.27 -4.43 6.03
CA ILE A 159 14.13 -3.72 5.10
C ILE A 159 15.44 -3.39 5.82
N THR A 160 16.55 -3.89 5.29
CA THR A 160 17.89 -3.59 5.81
C THR A 160 18.61 -2.69 4.83
N THR A 161 19.13 -1.55 5.30
CA THR A 161 19.92 -0.62 4.49
C THR A 161 21.40 -0.99 4.52
N ASN A 162 22.15 -0.53 3.50
CA ASN A 162 23.58 -0.77 3.45
C ASN A 162 24.28 -0.18 4.67
N ALA A 163 25.15 -0.98 5.28
CA ALA A 163 26.02 -0.52 6.36
C ALA A 163 27.16 0.36 5.81
N PRO A 164 27.66 1.33 6.61
CA PRO A 164 28.90 2.02 6.28
C PRO A 164 30.09 1.06 6.26
N THR A 165 31.09 1.35 5.41
CA THR A 165 32.31 0.56 5.23
C THR A 165 33.53 1.34 5.71
N GLN A 166 34.63 0.63 6.08
CA GLN A 166 35.89 1.28 6.44
C GLN A 166 36.61 1.79 5.19
N ASP A 167 36.58 1.02 4.11
CA ASP A 167 37.11 1.45 2.82
C ASP A 167 36.18 2.49 2.17
N PHE A 168 36.79 3.40 1.42
CA PHE A 168 36.03 4.40 0.70
C PHE A 168 35.24 3.76 -0.46
N GLU A 169 33.95 3.99 -0.47
CA GLU A 169 33.05 3.58 -1.55
C GLU A 169 32.15 4.77 -1.93
N ALA A 170 31.95 4.94 -3.21
CA ALA A 170 30.96 5.89 -3.69
C ALA A 170 30.24 5.37 -4.94
N SER A 171 28.98 5.72 -5.10
CA SER A 171 28.21 5.41 -6.29
C SER A 171 27.34 6.59 -6.70
N ILE A 172 27.10 6.73 -7.99
CA ILE A 172 26.14 7.68 -8.55
C ILE A 172 25.38 7.01 -9.68
N THR A 173 24.07 7.15 -9.67
CA THR A 173 23.16 6.69 -10.73
C THR A 173 22.37 7.88 -11.25
N GLY A 174 22.39 8.09 -12.56
CA GLY A 174 21.53 9.04 -13.26
C GLY A 174 20.68 8.32 -14.30
N GLY A 175 19.41 8.66 -14.41
CA GLY A 175 18.49 8.03 -15.33
C GLY A 175 17.48 8.99 -15.94
N VAL A 176 16.99 8.64 -17.13
CA VAL A 176 15.92 9.34 -17.85
C VAL A 176 14.97 8.32 -18.47
N GLY A 177 13.70 8.68 -18.57
CA GLY A 177 12.70 7.80 -19.17
C GLY A 177 11.56 8.59 -19.83
N ASN A 178 10.54 7.86 -20.26
CA ASN A 178 9.31 8.48 -20.74
C ASN A 178 8.60 9.26 -19.63
N ASN A 179 7.56 10.03 -19.98
CA ASN A 179 6.78 10.88 -19.07
C ASN A 179 7.64 11.89 -18.30
N ASP A 180 8.65 12.48 -18.98
CA ASP A 180 9.64 13.40 -18.41
C ASP A 180 10.26 12.87 -17.10
N SER A 181 10.46 11.54 -17.03
CA SER A 181 10.98 10.93 -15.82
C SER A 181 12.50 11.10 -15.71
N HIS A 182 12.93 11.50 -14.54
CA HIS A 182 14.33 11.71 -14.17
C HIS A 182 14.64 11.04 -12.84
N ARG A 183 15.83 10.45 -12.74
CA ARG A 183 16.34 9.83 -11.53
C ARG A 183 17.77 10.24 -11.27
N LEU A 184 18.08 10.55 -10.01
CA LEU A 184 19.43 10.72 -9.51
C LEU A 184 19.54 10.01 -8.16
N GLN A 185 20.51 9.13 -8.02
CA GLN A 185 20.85 8.53 -6.73
C GLN A 185 22.35 8.65 -6.52
N ALA A 186 22.77 8.88 -5.29
CA ALA A 186 24.18 8.91 -4.90
C ALA A 186 24.35 8.33 -3.51
N ALA A 187 25.44 7.61 -3.29
CA ALA A 187 25.84 7.14 -1.98
C ALA A 187 27.36 7.29 -1.82
N ILE A 188 27.79 7.61 -0.61
CA ILE A 188 29.19 7.68 -0.22
C ILE A 188 29.36 7.03 1.15
N SER A 189 30.38 6.23 1.31
CA SER A 189 30.72 5.50 2.54
C SER A 189 32.22 5.52 2.77
N GLY A 190 32.65 5.47 4.05
CA GLY A 190 34.06 5.36 4.38
C GLY A 190 34.32 5.50 5.87
N GLY A 191 35.55 5.13 6.26
CA GLY A 191 36.09 5.33 7.60
C GLY A 191 36.30 6.81 7.91
N LEU A 192 35.72 7.28 9.00
CA LEU A 192 35.93 8.63 9.56
C LEU A 192 37.05 8.60 10.61
N ALA A 193 37.23 7.46 11.28
CA ALA A 193 38.29 7.11 12.20
C ALA A 193 38.45 5.58 12.24
N ASP A 194 39.46 5.06 12.96
CA ASP A 194 39.71 3.62 13.08
C ASP A 194 38.47 2.82 13.58
N ASN A 195 37.63 3.46 14.37
CA ASN A 195 36.46 2.85 15.00
C ASN A 195 35.15 3.60 14.70
N LEU A 196 35.14 4.46 13.70
CA LEU A 196 33.98 5.22 13.27
C LEU A 196 33.86 5.19 11.75
N VAL A 197 32.76 4.66 11.27
CA VAL A 197 32.44 4.63 9.84
C VAL A 197 31.13 5.41 9.58
N GLY A 198 31.02 5.97 8.37
CA GLY A 198 29.86 6.77 8.01
C GLY A 198 29.42 6.51 6.58
N ARG A 199 28.10 6.64 6.35
CA ARG A 199 27.47 6.55 5.04
C ARG A 199 26.42 7.64 4.88
N LEU A 200 26.37 8.23 3.69
CA LEU A 200 25.37 9.22 3.29
C LEU A 200 24.83 8.83 1.93
N SER A 201 23.50 8.79 1.80
CA SER A 201 22.80 8.43 0.57
C SER A 201 21.75 9.50 0.24
N TYR A 202 21.57 9.76 -1.05
CA TYR A 202 20.60 10.71 -1.58
C TYR A 202 19.89 10.11 -2.79
N SER A 203 18.57 10.37 -2.91
CA SER A 203 17.78 10.04 -4.10
C SER A 203 16.88 11.22 -4.45
N ARG A 204 16.80 11.53 -5.74
CA ARG A 204 15.77 12.36 -6.34
C ARG A 204 15.14 11.62 -7.50
N ARG A 205 13.79 11.64 -7.53
CA ARG A 205 13.00 11.07 -8.61
C ARG A 205 11.90 12.03 -9.00
N LYS A 206 11.65 12.16 -10.29
CA LYS A 206 10.57 12.98 -10.84
C LYS A 206 9.93 12.23 -12.02
N SER A 207 8.61 12.40 -12.20
CA SER A 207 7.85 12.01 -13.39
C SER A 207 6.63 12.90 -13.51
N ASP A 208 6.27 13.24 -14.75
CA ASP A 208 5.01 13.94 -15.04
C ASP A 208 3.78 13.02 -14.98
N GLY A 209 3.98 11.70 -14.78
CA GLY A 209 2.90 10.69 -14.76
C GLY A 209 2.41 10.29 -16.13
N HIS A 210 1.40 9.41 -16.16
CA HIS A 210 0.84 8.84 -17.39
C HIS A 210 -0.43 9.54 -17.83
N PHE A 211 -1.15 10.17 -16.90
CA PHE A 211 -2.49 10.67 -17.13
C PHE A 211 -2.55 12.20 -17.23
N LYS A 212 -3.30 12.66 -18.19
CA LYS A 212 -3.50 14.10 -18.44
C LYS A 212 -4.87 14.54 -17.92
N ASN A 213 -4.88 15.58 -17.10
CA ASN A 213 -6.09 16.32 -16.80
C ASN A 213 -6.44 17.19 -18.02
N THR A 214 -7.48 16.81 -18.76
CA THR A 214 -7.87 17.46 -20.00
C THR A 214 -8.53 18.80 -19.79
N PHE A 215 -9.09 19.06 -18.60
CA PHE A 215 -9.67 20.34 -18.26
C PHE A 215 -8.61 21.40 -17.97
N LEU A 216 -7.63 21.08 -17.12
CA LEU A 216 -6.55 21.99 -16.81
C LEU A 216 -5.44 22.00 -17.87
N ASP A 217 -5.52 21.11 -18.89
CA ASP A 217 -4.51 20.89 -19.93
C ASP A 217 -3.11 20.65 -19.33
N ARG A 218 -3.03 19.77 -18.33
CA ARG A 218 -1.80 19.49 -17.55
C ARG A 218 -1.62 18.00 -17.31
N ASN A 219 -0.36 17.53 -17.32
CA ASN A 219 0.03 16.21 -16.82
C ASN A 219 0.22 16.28 -15.30
N ASN A 220 -0.86 16.30 -14.55
CA ASN A 220 -0.84 16.47 -13.09
C ASN A 220 -1.76 15.52 -12.36
N VAL A 221 -2.20 14.45 -13.00
CA VAL A 221 -3.09 13.46 -12.39
C VAL A 221 -2.29 12.54 -11.47
N ASP A 222 -1.22 11.95 -11.98
CA ASP A 222 -0.36 10.98 -11.32
C ASP A 222 1.12 11.39 -11.38
N PHE A 223 1.39 12.69 -11.40
CA PHE A 223 2.77 13.19 -11.32
C PHE A 223 3.40 12.79 -9.98
N PHE A 224 4.71 12.66 -9.99
CA PHE A 224 5.47 12.28 -8.80
C PHE A 224 6.82 13.00 -8.75
N GLU A 225 7.14 13.57 -7.61
CA GLU A 225 8.45 14.13 -7.29
C GLU A 225 8.82 13.73 -5.86
N ASN A 226 10.02 13.19 -5.67
CA ASN A 226 10.51 12.80 -4.35
C ASN A 226 12.00 13.14 -4.21
N ASP A 227 12.34 13.66 -3.04
CA ASP A 227 13.71 13.85 -2.58
C ASP A 227 13.90 13.11 -1.26
N THR A 228 14.92 12.26 -1.16
CA THR A 228 15.22 11.51 0.06
C THR A 228 16.71 11.60 0.37
N VAL A 229 17.05 11.88 1.63
CA VAL A 229 18.41 11.80 2.15
C VAL A 229 18.45 10.88 3.37
N ARG A 230 19.52 10.06 3.49
CA ARG A 230 19.72 9.18 4.64
C ARG A 230 21.19 9.22 5.06
N GLY A 231 21.42 9.32 6.37
CA GLY A 231 22.74 9.23 6.99
C GLY A 231 22.82 8.09 8.00
N ARG A 232 23.97 7.43 8.09
CA ARG A 232 24.24 6.37 9.06
C ARG A 232 25.67 6.47 9.57
N LEU A 233 25.84 6.38 10.89
CA LEU A 233 27.14 6.37 11.56
C LEU A 233 27.21 5.17 12.50
N ILE A 234 28.31 4.38 12.37
CA ILE A 234 28.57 3.25 13.28
C ILE A 234 29.85 3.55 14.02
N TYR A 235 29.78 3.53 15.36
CA TYR A 235 30.90 3.67 16.26
C TYR A 235 31.13 2.38 17.05
N ASP A 236 32.30 1.77 16.86
CA ASP A 236 32.72 0.55 17.54
C ASP A 236 33.59 0.90 18.76
N ALA A 237 33.11 0.62 19.95
CA ALA A 237 33.84 0.78 21.22
C ALA A 237 34.25 -0.60 21.80
N GLY A 238 34.56 -1.56 20.97
CA GLY A 238 35.00 -2.91 21.35
C GLY A 238 33.80 -3.80 21.66
N ALA A 239 33.49 -4.05 22.94
CA ALA A 239 32.32 -4.85 23.31
C ALA A 239 30.97 -4.14 23.07
N THR A 240 30.99 -2.86 22.70
CA THR A 240 29.78 -2.06 22.48
C THR A 240 29.86 -1.39 21.11
N SER A 241 28.83 -1.60 20.30
CA SER A 241 28.62 -0.89 19.02
C SER A 241 27.43 0.06 19.13
N TRP A 242 27.57 1.23 18.54
CA TRP A 242 26.51 2.23 18.42
C TRP A 242 26.22 2.50 16.94
N ASP A 243 24.98 2.51 16.56
CA ASP A 243 24.52 2.73 15.19
C ASP A 243 23.46 3.84 15.20
N LEU A 244 23.85 5.03 14.76
CA LEU A 244 23.00 6.21 14.63
C LEU A 244 22.54 6.33 13.17
N ARG A 245 21.25 6.47 12.96
CA ARG A 245 20.61 6.63 11.65
C ARG A 245 19.68 7.81 11.66
N GLY A 246 19.62 8.51 10.55
CA GLY A 246 18.66 9.58 10.31
C GLY A 246 18.25 9.62 8.84
N GLY A 247 17.00 9.90 8.60
CA GLY A 247 16.40 9.99 7.27
C GLY A 247 15.47 11.19 7.16
N TYR A 248 15.41 11.80 5.99
CA TYR A 248 14.42 12.81 5.63
C TYR A 248 13.96 12.53 4.19
N SER A 249 12.65 12.54 3.98
CA SER A 249 12.07 12.41 2.65
C SER A 249 10.92 13.39 2.48
N GLN A 250 10.83 13.98 1.29
CA GLN A 250 9.70 14.80 0.88
C GLN A 250 9.21 14.32 -0.47
N SER A 251 7.91 14.05 -0.58
CA SER A 251 7.25 13.75 -1.84
C SER A 251 6.16 14.78 -2.15
N ASP A 252 5.99 15.03 -3.44
CA ASP A 252 4.91 15.82 -4.02
C ASP A 252 4.31 15.00 -5.17
N SER A 253 3.00 14.70 -5.12
CA SER A 253 2.38 13.81 -6.10
C SER A 253 0.95 14.23 -6.42
N GLY A 254 0.40 13.69 -7.51
CA GLY A 254 -1.03 13.71 -7.76
C GLY A 254 -1.79 12.90 -6.71
N THR A 255 -3.08 13.15 -6.55
CA THR A 255 -3.92 12.45 -5.58
C THR A 255 -5.38 12.43 -6.02
N ILE A 256 -6.11 11.43 -5.52
CA ILE A 256 -7.55 11.22 -5.68
C ILE A 256 -8.00 11.45 -7.12
N ASN A 257 -7.61 10.54 -7.99
CA ASN A 257 -7.89 10.57 -9.43
C ASN A 257 -8.93 9.52 -9.82
N PHE A 258 -9.94 9.32 -9.00
CA PHE A 258 -11.01 8.37 -9.27
C PHE A 258 -11.87 8.77 -10.46
N ASN A 259 -12.38 7.73 -11.16
CA ASN A 259 -13.58 7.84 -11.96
C ASN A 259 -14.72 7.11 -11.25
N ALA A 260 -15.91 7.70 -11.22
CA ALA A 260 -17.10 7.07 -10.68
C ALA A 260 -17.76 6.18 -11.74
N THR A 261 -18.20 4.99 -11.32
CA THR A 261 -19.06 4.10 -12.11
C THR A 261 -20.34 3.82 -11.33
N PHE A 262 -21.42 3.54 -12.04
CA PHE A 262 -22.69 3.21 -11.40
C PHE A 262 -22.99 1.71 -11.49
N ALA A 263 -23.68 1.21 -10.47
CA ALA A 263 -24.15 -0.17 -10.34
C ALA A 263 -25.67 -0.20 -10.10
N LEU A 264 -26.43 0.58 -10.91
CA LEU A 264 -27.86 0.88 -10.74
C LEU A 264 -28.68 0.35 -11.92
N PRO A 265 -28.93 -0.97 -12.01
CA PRO A 265 -29.61 -1.59 -13.16
C PRO A 265 -31.04 -1.07 -13.40
N VAL A 266 -31.71 -0.55 -12.37
CA VAL A 266 -33.05 0.00 -12.49
C VAL A 266 -33.15 1.11 -13.53
N PHE A 267 -32.08 1.91 -13.70
CA PHE A 267 -32.07 3.03 -14.65
C PHE A 267 -31.94 2.60 -16.11
N GLN A 268 -31.38 1.42 -16.39
CA GLN A 268 -31.38 0.87 -17.76
C GLN A 268 -32.78 0.66 -18.31
N GLY A 269 -33.76 0.40 -17.43
CA GLY A 269 -35.15 0.20 -17.79
C GLY A 269 -35.90 1.47 -18.25
N PHE A 270 -35.31 2.65 -18.02
CA PHE A 270 -35.98 3.93 -18.37
C PHE A 270 -35.89 4.31 -19.85
N GLY A 271 -35.02 3.63 -20.63
CA GLY A 271 -34.88 3.84 -22.08
C GLY A 271 -34.41 5.23 -22.49
N THR A 272 -33.78 5.97 -21.58
CA THR A 272 -33.16 7.25 -21.85
C THR A 272 -31.76 7.02 -22.47
N PRO A 273 -31.30 7.88 -23.41
CA PRO A 273 -29.91 7.84 -23.87
C PRO A 273 -28.92 7.97 -22.71
N GLY A 274 -27.93 7.08 -22.65
CA GLY A 274 -26.94 7.04 -21.55
C GLY A 274 -27.36 6.16 -20.36
N ALA A 275 -28.60 5.65 -20.34
CA ALA A 275 -29.07 4.77 -19.26
C ALA A 275 -28.23 3.48 -19.13
N GLU A 276 -27.61 3.02 -20.23
CA GLU A 276 -26.69 1.89 -20.25
C GLU A 276 -25.46 2.11 -19.37
N LEU A 277 -25.06 3.36 -19.15
CA LEU A 277 -23.88 3.71 -18.34
C LEU A 277 -24.13 3.58 -16.82
N PHE A 278 -25.38 3.41 -16.39
CA PHE A 278 -25.72 3.22 -14.99
C PHE A 278 -25.52 1.79 -14.48
N PHE A 279 -25.16 0.86 -15.34
CA PHE A 279 -24.80 -0.49 -14.94
C PHE A 279 -23.84 -1.08 -15.99
N ILE A 280 -22.55 -0.89 -15.75
CA ILE A 280 -21.45 -1.34 -16.63
C ILE A 280 -20.44 -2.15 -15.84
N ASP A 281 -19.71 -3.03 -16.54
CA ASP A 281 -18.54 -3.69 -15.98
C ASP A 281 -17.45 -2.63 -15.73
N VAL A 282 -16.89 -2.60 -14.52
CA VAL A 282 -15.83 -1.65 -14.15
C VAL A 282 -14.58 -1.80 -15.03
N ASN A 283 -14.36 -3.01 -15.58
CA ASN A 283 -13.20 -3.28 -16.47
C ASN A 283 -13.35 -2.68 -17.87
N ASP A 284 -14.57 -2.29 -18.27
CA ASP A 284 -14.90 -1.69 -19.58
C ASP A 284 -14.95 -0.15 -19.55
N HIS A 285 -14.60 0.46 -18.40
CA HIS A 285 -14.70 1.92 -18.22
C HIS A 285 -13.62 2.68 -19.00
N ASP A 286 -14.05 3.73 -19.73
CA ASP A 286 -13.15 4.67 -20.40
C ASP A 286 -12.77 5.80 -19.44
N PHE A 287 -11.51 5.79 -18.95
CA PHE A 287 -11.04 6.78 -17.96
C PHE A 287 -10.90 8.18 -18.53
N GLN A 288 -11.38 9.16 -17.78
CA GLN A 288 -11.28 10.58 -18.07
C GLN A 288 -10.91 11.36 -16.82
N TYR A 289 -9.96 12.27 -16.98
CA TYR A 289 -9.47 13.10 -15.88
C TYR A 289 -9.76 14.56 -16.21
N ILE A 290 -10.72 15.15 -15.49
CA ILE A 290 -11.26 16.50 -15.75
C ILE A 290 -11.43 17.30 -14.45
N PHE A 291 -10.45 17.26 -13.58
CA PHE A 291 -10.50 17.95 -12.28
C PHE A 291 -10.34 19.46 -12.43
N ASN A 292 -11.08 20.23 -11.65
CA ASN A 292 -10.96 21.69 -11.57
C ASN A 292 -9.93 22.14 -10.53
N VAL A 293 -9.75 21.39 -9.46
CA VAL A 293 -8.73 21.59 -8.44
C VAL A 293 -7.50 20.79 -8.82
N PRO A 294 -6.30 21.41 -8.94
CA PRO A 294 -5.08 20.65 -9.17
C PRO A 294 -4.85 19.68 -7.99
N PRO A 295 -4.94 18.35 -8.23
CA PRO A 295 -4.76 17.38 -7.17
C PRO A 295 -3.33 17.46 -6.64
N LYS A 296 -3.18 17.42 -5.34
CA LYS A 296 -1.87 17.46 -4.70
C LYS A 296 -1.87 16.65 -3.41
N ASN A 297 -0.89 15.76 -3.30
CA ASN A 297 -0.49 15.12 -2.06
C ASN A 297 0.96 15.51 -1.78
N LYS A 298 1.20 16.10 -0.62
CA LYS A 298 2.54 16.36 -0.11
C LYS A 298 2.74 15.53 1.14
N GLN A 299 3.80 14.73 1.15
CA GLN A 299 4.20 13.97 2.33
C GLN A 299 5.64 14.31 2.70
N THR A 300 5.86 14.58 3.98
CA THR A 300 7.19 14.80 4.56
C THR A 300 7.41 13.76 5.65
N THR A 301 8.59 13.13 5.68
CA THR A 301 8.94 12.18 6.73
C THR A 301 10.32 12.49 7.30
N PHE A 302 10.46 12.32 8.60
CA PHE A 302 11.71 12.38 9.31
C PHE A 302 11.84 11.17 10.24
N ASP A 303 12.94 10.44 10.13
CA ASP A 303 13.23 9.29 10.99
C ASP A 303 14.59 9.48 11.66
N LEU A 304 14.67 9.16 12.95
CA LEU A 304 15.92 9.16 13.72
C LEU A 304 15.95 7.94 14.64
N SER A 305 17.04 7.17 14.62
CA SER A 305 17.20 6.06 15.55
C SER A 305 18.63 5.91 16.04
N LEU A 306 18.76 5.46 17.27
CA LEU A 306 20.02 5.09 17.90
C LEU A 306 19.91 3.64 18.41
N LYS A 307 20.71 2.76 17.84
CA LYS A 307 20.83 1.38 18.28
C LYS A 307 22.15 1.19 19.02
N MET A 308 22.11 0.46 20.13
CA MET A 308 23.27 -0.01 20.87
C MET A 308 23.23 -1.53 20.93
N ASP A 309 24.34 -2.17 20.58
CA ASP A 309 24.59 -3.59 20.84
C ASP A 309 25.77 -3.71 21.79
N HIS A 310 25.62 -4.47 22.88
CA HIS A 310 26.70 -4.74 23.85
C HIS A 310 26.84 -6.23 24.06
N GLU A 311 28.00 -6.76 23.75
CA GLU A 311 28.36 -8.16 23.97
C GLU A 311 29.07 -8.32 25.32
N PHE A 312 28.44 -9.07 26.24
CA PHE A 312 29.02 -9.41 27.52
C PHE A 312 30.10 -10.50 27.37
N ALA A 313 31.04 -10.54 28.32
CA ALA A 313 32.07 -11.59 28.33
C ALA A 313 31.51 -13.02 28.42
N SER A 314 30.26 -13.18 28.78
CA SER A 314 29.51 -14.44 28.78
C SER A 314 28.90 -14.81 27.42
N GLY A 315 29.10 -14.00 26.38
CA GLY A 315 28.54 -14.18 25.04
C GLY A 315 27.06 -13.77 24.90
N HIS A 316 26.44 -13.22 25.96
CA HIS A 316 25.10 -12.65 25.86
C HIS A 316 25.16 -11.29 25.18
N THR A 317 24.12 -10.95 24.39
CA THR A 317 24.02 -9.67 23.70
C THR A 317 22.85 -8.87 24.24
N LEU A 318 23.14 -7.63 24.68
CA LEU A 318 22.11 -6.63 25.00
C LEU A 318 21.96 -5.69 23.82
N THR A 319 20.75 -5.59 23.26
CA THR A 319 20.40 -4.61 22.24
C THR A 319 19.42 -3.60 22.81
N ALA A 320 19.64 -2.30 22.56
CA ALA A 320 18.68 -1.23 22.86
C ALA A 320 18.49 -0.36 21.61
N ILE A 321 17.25 -0.05 21.27
CA ILE A 321 16.89 0.79 20.10
C ILE A 321 15.96 1.88 20.59
N LEU A 322 16.39 3.13 20.46
CA LEU A 322 15.56 4.32 20.63
C LEU A 322 15.25 4.88 19.24
N ALA A 323 13.99 5.14 18.95
CA ALA A 323 13.57 5.65 17.65
C ALA A 323 12.55 6.80 17.81
N TYR A 324 12.63 7.75 16.90
CA TYR A 324 11.65 8.81 16.69
C TYR A 324 11.31 8.86 15.21
N ASN A 325 10.02 8.87 14.87
CA ASN A 325 9.53 9.02 13.51
C ASN A 325 8.50 10.16 13.49
N ASP A 326 8.46 10.88 12.38
CA ASP A 326 7.50 11.94 12.12
C ASP A 326 7.06 11.85 10.66
N LEU A 327 5.76 11.94 10.42
CA LEU A 327 5.17 11.96 9.09
C LEU A 327 4.07 13.01 9.06
N GLU A 328 4.20 13.95 8.16
CA GLU A 328 3.18 14.94 7.83
C GLU A 328 2.66 14.69 6.42
N GLU A 329 1.35 14.63 6.25
CA GLU A 329 0.70 14.45 4.95
C GLU A 329 -0.42 15.48 4.77
N GLU A 330 -0.40 16.18 3.63
CA GLU A 330 -1.39 17.18 3.21
C GLU A 330 -1.94 16.78 1.83
N LEU A 331 -3.27 16.64 1.73
CA LEU A 331 -3.96 16.37 0.49
C LEU A 331 -4.95 17.49 0.15
N LEU A 332 -4.99 17.88 -1.12
CA LEU A 332 -6.05 18.73 -1.67
C LEU A 332 -6.51 18.13 -2.98
N SER A 333 -7.79 17.92 -3.14
CA SER A 333 -8.38 17.37 -4.36
C SER A 333 -9.72 18.01 -4.68
N ASP A 334 -10.12 17.81 -5.93
CA ASP A 334 -11.46 18.07 -6.41
C ASP A 334 -12.48 17.21 -5.67
N GLY A 335 -13.62 17.78 -5.33
CA GLY A 335 -14.70 17.11 -4.63
C GLY A 335 -15.67 16.33 -5.52
N THR A 336 -15.46 16.28 -6.84
CA THR A 336 -16.36 15.62 -7.80
C THR A 336 -16.58 14.16 -7.53
N SER A 337 -15.62 13.49 -6.93
CA SER A 337 -15.81 12.12 -6.46
C SER A 337 -16.85 12.00 -5.35
N GLY A 338 -17.30 13.10 -4.75
CA GLY A 338 -18.25 13.10 -3.64
C GLY A 338 -19.47 14.01 -3.79
N ALA A 339 -19.30 15.17 -4.40
CA ALA A 339 -20.35 16.21 -4.39
C ALA A 339 -21.21 16.27 -5.66
N PHE A 340 -20.78 15.67 -6.76
CA PHE A 340 -21.53 15.58 -8.05
C PHE A 340 -22.16 16.89 -8.51
N GLY A 341 -21.43 17.99 -8.41
CA GLY A 341 -21.97 19.31 -8.80
C GLY A 341 -23.10 19.81 -7.89
N GLY A 342 -23.29 19.25 -6.71
CA GLY A 342 -24.31 19.69 -5.75
C GLY A 342 -24.23 21.17 -5.41
N TYR A 343 -23.05 21.76 -5.49
CA TYR A 343 -22.84 23.21 -5.25
C TYR A 343 -23.23 24.10 -6.44
N ALA A 344 -23.46 23.55 -7.64
CA ALA A 344 -23.78 24.35 -8.84
C ALA A 344 -25.05 25.20 -8.67
N ALA A 345 -25.99 24.79 -7.82
CA ALA A 345 -27.20 25.54 -7.50
C ALA A 345 -26.94 26.75 -6.58
N VAL A 346 -25.74 26.86 -5.99
CA VAL A 346 -25.39 27.98 -5.10
C VAL A 346 -25.14 29.23 -5.95
N PRO A 347 -25.80 30.40 -5.68
CA PRO A 347 -25.69 31.59 -6.52
C PRO A 347 -24.26 32.11 -6.74
N ALA A 348 -23.40 31.96 -5.73
CA ALA A 348 -21.99 32.38 -5.83
C ALA A 348 -21.21 31.49 -6.82
N CYS A 349 -21.52 30.22 -6.88
CA CYS A 349 -20.99 29.26 -7.82
C CYS A 349 -21.47 29.53 -9.24
N ALA A 350 -22.78 29.69 -9.44
CA ALA A 350 -23.36 30.02 -10.74
C ALA A 350 -22.72 31.27 -11.34
N ALA A 351 -22.36 32.25 -10.52
CA ALA A 351 -21.67 33.47 -10.97
C ALA A 351 -20.21 33.26 -11.41
N SER A 352 -19.57 32.18 -11.01
CA SER A 352 -18.17 31.87 -11.37
C SER A 352 -18.04 31.06 -12.66
N VAL A 353 -19.13 30.54 -13.21
CA VAL A 353 -19.13 29.74 -14.45
C VAL A 353 -18.81 30.60 -15.65
N THR A 354 -17.70 30.32 -16.33
CA THR A 354 -17.30 31.02 -17.56
C THR A 354 -17.95 30.39 -18.79
N ALA A 355 -17.94 31.13 -19.93
CA ALA A 355 -18.44 30.60 -21.20
C ALA A 355 -17.69 29.34 -21.68
N GLU A 356 -16.38 29.24 -21.38
CA GLU A 356 -15.54 28.07 -21.71
C GLU A 356 -15.95 26.87 -20.86
N THR A 357 -16.25 27.10 -19.57
CA THR A 357 -16.78 26.10 -18.67
C THR A 357 -18.14 25.60 -19.14
N ILE A 358 -19.05 26.50 -19.50
CA ILE A 358 -20.35 26.12 -20.06
C ILE A 358 -20.19 25.24 -21.29
N ALA A 359 -19.25 25.58 -22.18
CA ALA A 359 -18.97 24.77 -23.38
C ALA A 359 -18.44 23.36 -23.01
N LEU A 360 -17.59 23.26 -21.99
CA LEU A 360 -17.06 21.99 -21.50
C LEU A 360 -18.16 21.14 -20.88
N VAL A 361 -18.99 21.73 -20.03
CA VAL A 361 -20.12 21.08 -19.37
C VAL A 361 -21.13 20.55 -20.40
N ASN A 362 -21.43 21.32 -21.45
CA ASN A 362 -22.31 20.89 -22.53
C ASN A 362 -21.76 19.70 -23.33
N ASN A 363 -20.47 19.40 -23.22
CA ASN A 363 -19.81 18.23 -23.78
C ASN A 363 -19.44 17.18 -22.70
N ALA A 364 -19.93 17.34 -21.47
CA ALA A 364 -19.67 16.41 -20.39
C ALA A 364 -20.13 14.98 -20.77
N PRO A 365 -19.39 13.96 -20.32
CA PRO A 365 -19.79 12.58 -20.55
C PRO A 365 -21.19 12.29 -20.01
N PRO A 366 -22.02 11.52 -20.73
CA PRO A 366 -23.40 11.20 -20.29
C PRO A 366 -23.48 10.58 -18.89
N GLN A 367 -22.45 9.90 -18.44
CA GLN A 367 -22.39 9.28 -17.11
C GLN A 367 -22.46 10.27 -15.93
N PHE A 368 -22.21 11.54 -16.18
CA PHE A 368 -22.34 12.59 -15.17
C PHE A 368 -23.65 13.39 -15.29
N LEU A 369 -24.50 13.03 -16.24
CA LEU A 369 -25.76 13.68 -16.47
C LEU A 369 -26.90 12.71 -16.19
N PHE A 370 -27.83 13.08 -15.31
CA PHE A 370 -28.95 12.25 -14.94
C PHE A 370 -30.25 13.08 -15.03
N ALA A 371 -31.12 12.72 -15.94
CA ALA A 371 -32.42 13.37 -16.13
C ALA A 371 -33.59 12.52 -15.60
N ALA A 372 -34.73 13.13 -15.48
CA ALA A 372 -35.97 12.41 -15.15
C ALA A 372 -36.28 11.31 -16.18
N PRO A 373 -36.94 10.21 -15.78
CA PRO A 373 -37.25 9.12 -16.68
C PRO A 373 -38.00 9.59 -17.94
N GLY A 374 -37.51 9.20 -19.12
CA GLY A 374 -38.10 9.56 -20.42
C GLY A 374 -37.53 10.84 -21.05
N GLU A 375 -36.64 11.54 -20.38
CA GLU A 375 -35.95 12.71 -20.91
C GLU A 375 -34.50 12.37 -21.30
N ALA A 376 -34.01 13.01 -22.36
CA ALA A 376 -32.59 12.95 -22.66
C ALA A 376 -31.81 13.80 -21.64
N ALA A 377 -30.80 13.22 -21.01
CA ALA A 377 -29.98 13.95 -20.04
C ALA A 377 -29.14 15.03 -20.74
N THR A 378 -29.25 16.24 -20.25
CA THR A 378 -28.47 17.39 -20.67
C THR A 378 -27.97 18.11 -19.43
N PRO A 379 -26.95 18.99 -19.55
CA PRO A 379 -26.51 19.79 -18.43
C PRO A 379 -27.62 20.62 -17.76
N ASP A 380 -28.60 21.07 -18.55
CA ASP A 380 -29.68 21.94 -18.05
C ASP A 380 -30.78 21.20 -17.29
N ASN A 381 -31.00 19.89 -17.54
CA ASN A 381 -32.01 19.09 -16.91
C ASN A 381 -31.50 17.95 -16.03
N SER A 382 -30.19 17.90 -15.78
CA SER A 382 -29.59 16.88 -14.93
C SER A 382 -30.00 17.09 -13.48
N LEU A 383 -30.54 16.03 -12.84
CA LEU A 383 -30.91 16.04 -11.43
C LEU A 383 -29.70 16.14 -10.50
N LEU A 384 -28.49 15.80 -11.01
CA LEU A 384 -27.23 15.93 -10.28
C LEU A 384 -26.56 17.30 -10.52
N SER A 385 -27.24 18.23 -11.19
CA SER A 385 -26.65 19.39 -11.81
C SER A 385 -25.64 19.04 -12.92
N ALA A 386 -25.27 20.03 -13.72
CA ALA A 386 -24.19 19.85 -14.68
C ALA A 386 -22.88 19.65 -13.92
N TYR A 387 -22.14 18.63 -14.26
CA TYR A 387 -20.75 18.52 -13.85
C TYR A 387 -19.97 19.70 -14.42
N THR A 388 -19.59 20.63 -13.56
CA THR A 388 -18.79 21.79 -13.94
C THR A 388 -17.44 21.67 -13.25
N PRO A 389 -16.42 21.15 -13.90
CA PRO A 389 -15.12 21.01 -13.25
C PRO A 389 -14.49 22.34 -12.83
N LEU A 390 -15.15 23.47 -13.04
CA LEU A 390 -14.58 24.77 -12.74
C LEU A 390 -15.05 25.42 -11.48
N ALA A 391 -16.18 25.15 -10.99
CA ALA A 391 -16.60 26.18 -10.10
C ALA A 391 -17.46 25.72 -9.01
N CYS A 392 -17.75 24.54 -8.79
CA CYS A 392 -18.73 24.27 -7.79
C CYS A 392 -18.91 22.78 -7.48
N ASP A 393 -17.84 22.08 -7.69
CA ASP A 393 -17.83 20.65 -7.39
C ASP A 393 -17.54 20.36 -5.91
N GLY A 394 -17.15 21.39 -5.19
CA GLY A 394 -16.60 21.23 -3.87
C GLY A 394 -15.12 20.85 -3.90
N PHE A 395 -14.52 20.84 -2.74
CA PHE A 395 -13.16 20.38 -2.53
C PHE A 395 -13.11 19.38 -1.39
N GLN A 396 -12.05 18.59 -1.40
CA GLN A 396 -11.65 17.76 -0.27
C GLN A 396 -10.24 18.14 0.16
N TYR A 397 -10.09 18.51 1.43
CA TYR A 397 -8.82 18.78 2.06
C TYR A 397 -8.59 17.80 3.21
N GLN A 398 -7.39 17.24 3.30
CA GLN A 398 -7.06 16.30 4.37
C GLN A 398 -5.67 16.59 4.91
N GLU A 399 -5.49 16.37 6.22
CA GLU A 399 -4.19 16.25 6.87
C GLU A 399 -4.14 14.94 7.62
N ARG A 400 -2.98 14.27 7.61
CA ARG A 400 -2.71 13.04 8.32
C ARG A 400 -1.31 13.11 8.87
N ASN A 401 -1.21 13.59 10.09
CA ASN A 401 0.06 13.79 10.75
C ASN A 401 0.22 12.73 11.82
N GLN A 402 1.43 12.23 12.00
CA GLN A 402 1.76 11.30 13.07
C GLN A 402 3.21 11.44 13.44
N ASP A 403 3.46 11.60 14.74
CA ASP A 403 4.78 11.39 15.30
C ASP A 403 4.77 10.29 16.35
N ASP A 404 5.89 9.61 16.52
CA ASP A 404 6.06 8.56 17.51
C ASP A 404 7.47 8.50 18.08
N ILE A 405 7.56 8.12 19.34
CA ILE A 405 8.80 7.78 20.01
C ILE A 405 8.71 6.37 20.60
N SER A 406 9.76 5.57 20.43
CA SER A 406 9.77 4.20 20.95
C SER A 406 11.11 3.79 21.50
N LEU A 407 11.09 2.86 22.46
CA LEU A 407 12.26 2.19 23.02
C LEU A 407 12.01 0.68 23.05
N GLU A 408 12.90 -0.07 22.40
CA GLU A 408 12.98 -1.53 22.53
C GLU A 408 14.28 -1.90 23.21
N VAL A 409 14.20 -2.80 24.21
CA VAL A 409 15.39 -3.39 24.88
C VAL A 409 15.25 -4.90 24.89
N ARG A 410 16.30 -5.61 24.49
CA ARG A 410 16.31 -7.08 24.45
C ARG A 410 17.65 -7.65 24.89
N LEU A 411 17.60 -8.81 25.52
CA LEU A 411 18.78 -9.59 25.93
C LEU A 411 18.66 -10.97 25.27
N ALA A 412 19.73 -11.38 24.57
CA ALA A 412 19.80 -12.67 23.91
C ALA A 412 20.93 -13.54 24.50
N SER A 413 20.71 -14.85 24.52
CA SER A 413 21.75 -15.83 24.85
C SER A 413 22.74 -15.98 23.69
N PRO A 414 23.95 -16.57 23.93
CA PRO A 414 24.80 -17.02 22.84
C PRO A 414 24.05 -17.92 21.85
N GLY A 415 24.39 -17.82 20.56
CA GLY A 415 23.71 -18.53 19.47
C GLY A 415 24.18 -19.97 19.24
N ASP A 416 25.32 -20.40 19.81
CA ASP A 416 26.00 -21.66 19.52
C ASP A 416 25.60 -22.83 20.44
N GLY A 417 24.72 -22.58 21.42
CA GLY A 417 24.27 -23.63 22.36
C GLY A 417 23.01 -24.36 21.91
N PRO A 418 22.73 -25.57 22.46
CA PRO A 418 21.52 -26.32 22.15
C PRO A 418 20.23 -25.66 22.69
N MET A 419 20.38 -24.70 23.56
CA MET A 419 19.29 -23.85 24.08
C MET A 419 19.63 -22.39 23.80
N ARG A 420 18.74 -21.72 23.09
CA ARG A 420 18.87 -20.30 22.73
C ARG A 420 17.62 -19.57 23.19
N TRP A 421 17.80 -18.39 23.72
CA TRP A 421 16.67 -17.58 24.19
C TRP A 421 16.91 -16.09 23.95
N LEU A 422 15.80 -15.39 23.84
CA LEU A 422 15.74 -13.93 23.77
C LEU A 422 14.59 -13.47 24.66
N VAL A 423 14.79 -12.39 25.42
CA VAL A 423 13.73 -11.71 26.15
C VAL A 423 13.84 -10.22 25.90
N GLY A 424 12.72 -9.53 25.81
CA GLY A 424 12.72 -8.08 25.55
C GLY A 424 11.44 -7.39 25.99
N GLY A 425 11.52 -6.07 26.01
CA GLY A 425 10.40 -5.17 26.26
C GLY A 425 10.38 -4.03 25.26
N TYR A 426 9.19 -3.52 24.97
CA TYR A 426 8.96 -2.38 24.08
C TYR A 426 8.00 -1.41 24.75
N VAL A 427 8.28 -0.13 24.60
CA VAL A 427 7.38 0.97 24.92
C VAL A 427 7.33 1.94 23.77
N GLY A 428 6.16 2.50 23.49
CA GLY A 428 5.97 3.50 22.44
C GLY A 428 4.85 4.47 22.80
N ASP A 429 5.01 5.71 22.36
CA ASP A 429 4.02 6.78 22.44
C ASP A 429 3.80 7.30 21.03
N ILE A 430 2.56 7.36 20.56
CA ILE A 430 2.18 7.66 19.18
C ILE A 430 1.07 8.70 19.22
N ASP A 431 1.34 9.87 18.67
CA ASP A 431 0.40 10.96 18.51
C ASP A 431 0.02 11.08 17.04
N ARG A 432 -1.29 11.03 16.74
CA ARG A 432 -1.80 11.08 15.38
C ARG A 432 -2.92 12.10 15.28
N GLU A 433 -2.88 12.94 14.24
CA GLU A 433 -3.93 13.89 13.89
C GLU A 433 -4.51 13.52 12.52
N VAL A 434 -5.83 13.51 12.41
CA VAL A 434 -6.56 13.29 11.16
C VAL A 434 -7.56 14.40 10.95
N VAL A 435 -7.42 15.08 9.81
CA VAL A 435 -8.34 16.11 9.35
C VAL A 435 -8.93 15.68 8.02
N VAL A 436 -10.26 15.74 7.90
CA VAL A 436 -10.97 15.58 6.61
C VAL A 436 -12.00 16.69 6.51
N ALA A 437 -11.74 17.63 5.61
CA ALA A 437 -12.59 18.76 5.35
C ALA A 437 -13.21 18.70 3.96
N TYR A 438 -14.49 18.95 3.88
CA TYR A 438 -15.21 19.13 2.62
C TYR A 438 -15.80 20.54 2.58
N GLY A 439 -15.85 21.13 1.40
CA GLY A 439 -16.38 22.47 1.28
C GLY A 439 -16.73 22.86 -0.15
N ALA A 440 -17.29 24.06 -0.28
CA ALA A 440 -17.65 24.62 -1.58
C ALA A 440 -16.41 25.13 -2.29
N ASP A 441 -16.25 24.77 -3.56
CA ASP A 441 -15.31 25.44 -4.46
C ASP A 441 -16.03 26.65 -5.08
N LEU A 442 -15.71 27.85 -4.59
CA LEU A 442 -16.27 29.10 -5.12
C LEU A 442 -15.34 29.77 -6.14
N GLY A 443 -14.31 29.08 -6.60
CA GLY A 443 -13.33 29.61 -7.56
C GLY A 443 -12.43 30.71 -6.99
N GLN A 444 -12.32 30.86 -5.65
CA GLN A 444 -11.58 31.94 -5.00
C GLN A 444 -10.15 31.56 -4.59
N GLY A 445 -9.70 30.35 -4.96
CA GLY A 445 -8.43 29.75 -4.51
C GLY A 445 -8.57 29.10 -3.15
N PHE A 446 -7.73 28.09 -2.92
CA PHE A 446 -7.77 27.25 -1.72
C PHE A 446 -6.74 27.72 -0.69
N LEU A 447 -7.19 27.85 0.56
CA LEU A 447 -6.29 27.92 1.71
C LEU A 447 -6.07 26.50 2.22
N ARG A 448 -4.84 26.07 2.28
CA ARG A 448 -4.45 24.77 2.83
C ARG A 448 -4.43 24.85 4.34
N GLN A 449 -5.56 24.59 4.92
CA GLN A 449 -5.79 24.64 6.35
C GLN A 449 -7.01 23.79 6.71
N PRO A 450 -7.06 23.22 7.92
CA PRO A 450 -8.14 22.34 8.37
C PRO A 450 -9.54 22.97 8.28
N PHE A 451 -9.65 24.25 8.54
CA PHE A 451 -10.93 24.94 8.58
C PHE A 451 -10.89 26.30 7.88
N VAL A 452 -11.86 26.54 7.02
CA VAL A 452 -12.12 27.83 6.37
C VAL A 452 -13.53 28.28 6.78
N PRO A 453 -13.67 29.45 7.44
CA PRO A 453 -14.99 29.93 7.89
C PRO A 453 -15.92 30.28 6.72
N ALA A 454 -17.21 30.33 6.96
CA ALA A 454 -18.26 30.60 5.96
C ALA A 454 -18.06 31.92 5.17
N SER A 455 -17.32 32.88 5.71
CA SER A 455 -16.97 34.15 5.06
C SER A 455 -15.65 34.12 4.31
N GLY A 456 -14.92 33.01 4.35
CA GLY A 456 -13.62 32.81 3.69
C GLY A 456 -13.74 32.35 2.25
N PRO A 457 -12.61 32.23 1.52
CA PRO A 457 -12.56 31.64 0.20
C PRO A 457 -12.72 30.11 0.28
N ASN A 458 -13.61 29.54 -0.54
CA ASN A 458 -13.89 28.10 -0.55
C ASN A 458 -14.14 27.52 0.85
N PRO A 459 -15.24 27.93 1.52
CA PRO A 459 -15.47 27.66 2.94
C PRO A 459 -15.75 26.18 3.22
N THR A 460 -15.36 25.75 4.41
CA THR A 460 -15.60 24.40 4.91
C THR A 460 -17.08 24.18 5.22
N ASP A 461 -17.63 23.07 4.77
CA ASP A 461 -19.03 22.71 4.98
C ASP A 461 -19.18 21.51 5.93
N LEU A 462 -18.32 20.53 5.85
CA LEU A 462 -18.25 19.38 6.73
C LEU A 462 -16.80 19.17 7.19
N LEU A 463 -16.61 18.88 8.48
CA LEU A 463 -15.29 18.71 9.06
C LEU A 463 -15.25 17.57 10.06
N PHE A 464 -14.34 16.64 9.85
CA PHE A 464 -13.83 15.70 10.84
C PHE A 464 -12.43 16.16 11.21
N TRP A 465 -12.14 16.31 12.49
CA TRP A 465 -10.83 16.70 12.98
C TRP A 465 -10.61 16.09 14.36
N ASP A 466 -9.77 15.05 14.41
CA ASP A 466 -9.57 14.27 15.61
C ASP A 466 -8.08 14.07 15.87
N GLU A 467 -7.69 14.13 17.15
CA GLU A 467 -6.39 13.70 17.65
C GLU A 467 -6.51 12.37 18.35
N PHE A 468 -5.55 11.48 18.09
CA PHE A 468 -5.49 10.12 18.63
C PHE A 468 -4.18 9.92 19.37
N ASP A 469 -4.24 9.64 20.67
CA ASP A 469 -3.10 9.28 21.52
C ASP A 469 -3.06 7.77 21.72
N THR A 470 -1.90 7.15 21.50
CA THR A 470 -1.72 5.71 21.68
C THR A 470 -0.45 5.40 22.45
N ARG A 471 -0.57 4.74 23.60
CA ARG A 471 0.56 4.22 24.39
C ARG A 471 0.62 2.72 24.29
N VAL A 472 1.80 2.20 24.01
CA VAL A 472 2.06 0.77 23.80
C VAL A 472 3.06 0.28 24.83
N TYR A 473 2.74 -0.86 25.49
CA TYR A 473 3.63 -1.56 26.42
C TYR A 473 3.67 -3.03 26.03
N SER A 474 4.87 -3.59 25.90
CA SER A 474 5.01 -4.98 25.51
C SER A 474 6.12 -5.70 26.26
N LEU A 475 5.89 -7.00 26.51
CA LEU A 475 6.92 -7.95 26.96
C LEU A 475 6.90 -9.13 25.99
N PHE A 476 8.08 -9.56 25.53
CA PHE A 476 8.19 -10.67 24.59
C PHE A 476 9.40 -11.53 24.87
N GLY A 477 9.37 -12.76 24.33
CA GLY A 477 10.50 -13.66 24.42
C GLY A 477 10.36 -14.83 23.46
N GLN A 478 11.51 -15.42 23.17
CA GLN A 478 11.70 -16.62 22.37
C GLN A 478 12.58 -17.59 23.12
N PHE A 479 12.28 -18.89 22.99
CA PHE A 479 13.09 -19.99 23.49
C PHE A 479 13.15 -21.07 22.41
N SER A 480 14.36 -21.42 21.98
CA SER A 480 14.60 -22.49 21.01
C SER A 480 15.47 -23.57 21.65
N ILE A 481 15.11 -24.83 21.43
CA ILE A 481 15.86 -25.99 21.92
C ILE A 481 16.03 -27.05 20.82
N ASP A 482 17.26 -27.53 20.67
CA ASP A 482 17.55 -28.67 19.83
C ASP A 482 17.18 -29.95 20.56
N LEU A 483 16.05 -30.53 20.20
CA LEU A 483 15.59 -31.82 20.76
C LEU A 483 16.47 -32.98 20.31
N ARG A 484 17.05 -32.83 19.11
CA ARG A 484 18.05 -33.68 18.47
C ARG A 484 18.88 -32.79 17.52
N ASP A 485 19.99 -33.28 17.03
CA ASP A 485 20.85 -32.55 16.08
C ASP A 485 20.09 -32.11 14.81
N ASP A 486 19.01 -32.83 14.44
CA ASP A 486 18.20 -32.59 13.26
C ASP A 486 16.81 -31.98 13.57
N LEU A 487 16.47 -31.77 14.86
CA LEU A 487 15.12 -31.39 15.29
C LEU A 487 15.13 -30.25 16.32
N GLU A 488 14.66 -29.09 15.95
CA GLU A 488 14.51 -27.90 16.81
C GLU A 488 13.04 -27.63 17.13
N LEU A 489 12.76 -27.30 18.39
CA LEU A 489 11.50 -26.71 18.85
C LEU A 489 11.71 -25.28 19.26
N SER A 490 10.92 -24.36 18.70
CA SER A 490 10.88 -22.93 19.07
C SER A 490 9.54 -22.58 19.72
N LEU A 491 9.61 -21.87 20.83
CA LEU A 491 8.48 -21.32 21.57
C LEU A 491 8.66 -19.80 21.64
N GLU A 492 7.68 -19.05 21.20
CA GLU A 492 7.69 -17.60 21.20
C GLU A 492 6.42 -17.07 21.86
N GLY A 493 6.50 -15.92 22.48
CA GLY A 493 5.34 -15.30 23.07
C GLY A 493 5.54 -13.82 23.32
N ARG A 494 4.46 -13.06 23.15
CA ARG A 494 4.43 -11.64 23.42
C ARG A 494 3.09 -11.26 24.06
N PHE A 495 3.14 -10.33 24.97
CA PHE A 495 1.97 -9.67 25.52
C PHE A 495 2.06 -8.19 25.24
N ASP A 496 1.04 -7.65 24.57
CA ASP A 496 0.89 -6.24 24.27
C ASP A 496 -0.30 -5.68 25.04
N ARG A 497 -0.13 -4.44 25.52
CA ARG A 497 -1.17 -3.58 26.06
C ARG A 497 -1.09 -2.23 25.34
N GLU A 498 -2.18 -1.82 24.72
CA GLU A 498 -2.33 -0.51 24.08
C GLU A 498 -3.44 0.28 24.79
N GLU A 499 -3.12 1.51 25.16
CA GLU A 499 -4.05 2.50 25.72
C GLU A 499 -4.29 3.54 24.63
N ARG A 500 -5.55 3.71 24.20
CA ARG A 500 -5.92 4.60 23.10
C ARG A 500 -6.96 5.61 23.56
N GLU A 501 -6.78 6.85 23.13
CA GLU A 501 -7.69 7.97 23.37
C GLU A 501 -7.93 8.70 22.04
N VAL A 502 -9.14 9.28 21.87
CA VAL A 502 -9.47 10.18 20.77
C VAL A 502 -10.16 11.42 21.29
N SER A 503 -9.75 12.58 20.81
CA SER A 503 -10.34 13.87 21.14
C SER A 503 -10.72 14.64 19.88
N ASN A 504 -11.92 15.28 19.88
CA ASN A 504 -12.42 16.04 18.75
C ASN A 504 -11.96 17.51 18.79
N LYS A 505 -11.41 18.00 17.68
CA LYS A 505 -10.90 19.37 17.53
C LYS A 505 -11.75 20.26 16.61
N VAL A 506 -12.87 19.77 16.11
CA VAL A 506 -13.74 20.56 15.23
C VAL A 506 -14.16 21.86 15.90
N PRO A 507 -13.97 23.03 15.26
CA PRO A 507 -14.36 24.32 15.83
C PRO A 507 -15.85 24.44 16.12
N LEU A 508 -16.21 25.20 17.13
CA LEU A 508 -17.59 25.59 17.41
C LEU A 508 -18.03 26.70 16.45
N ALA A 509 -18.23 26.32 15.20
CA ALA A 509 -18.59 27.22 14.10
C ALA A 509 -19.67 26.58 13.23
N PRO A 510 -20.53 27.40 12.58
CA PRO A 510 -21.53 26.86 11.67
C PRO A 510 -20.89 26.39 10.35
N SER A 511 -21.50 25.37 9.73
CA SER A 511 -21.21 24.94 8.36
C SER A 511 -21.61 26.05 7.36
N ALA A 512 -20.95 26.01 6.17
CA ALA A 512 -21.07 27.11 5.22
C ALA A 512 -22.36 27.08 4.38
N LEU A 513 -22.69 25.96 3.74
CA LEU A 513 -23.65 25.97 2.64
C LEU A 513 -24.65 24.83 2.62
N LEU A 514 -24.23 23.56 2.48
CA LEU A 514 -25.12 22.47 2.11
C LEU A 514 -25.64 21.66 3.29
N PHE A 515 -24.78 21.29 4.21
CA PHE A 515 -25.13 20.30 5.23
C PHE A 515 -25.90 20.89 6.40
N GLY A 516 -26.23 22.12 6.36
CA GLY A 516 -27.04 22.67 7.41
C GLY A 516 -27.23 24.15 7.42
N GLY A 517 -26.77 24.90 6.41
CA GLY A 517 -27.06 26.33 6.34
C GLY A 517 -26.97 27.06 7.68
N GLY A 518 -25.87 26.94 8.42
CA GLY A 518 -25.70 27.42 9.78
C GLY A 518 -25.82 26.34 10.87
N GLY A 519 -25.95 25.06 10.52
CA GLY A 519 -25.85 23.90 11.41
C GLY A 519 -24.41 23.62 11.84
N PRO A 520 -24.17 22.60 12.67
CA PRO A 520 -22.83 22.22 13.13
C PRO A 520 -21.97 21.71 11.98
N LEU A 521 -20.64 21.91 12.07
CA LEU A 521 -19.67 21.41 11.08
C LEU A 521 -19.54 19.88 11.11
N ASN A 522 -19.72 19.27 12.26
CA ASN A 522 -19.66 17.82 12.42
C ASN A 522 -21.06 17.28 12.76
N PRO A 523 -21.56 16.25 12.05
CA PRO A 523 -22.94 15.74 12.23
C PRO A 523 -23.19 15.02 13.56
N ALA A 524 -22.15 14.66 14.31
CA ALA A 524 -22.31 14.15 15.67
C ALA A 524 -22.80 15.22 16.66
N ARG A 525 -22.76 16.49 16.29
CA ARG A 525 -23.28 17.60 17.11
C ARG A 525 -24.74 17.89 16.76
N THR A 526 -25.56 18.09 17.75
CA THR A 526 -26.96 18.51 17.56
C THR A 526 -27.10 20.02 17.42
N ALA A 527 -26.16 20.79 17.94
CA ALA A 527 -26.07 22.23 17.80
C ALA A 527 -24.61 22.68 17.59
N VAL A 528 -24.40 23.89 17.07
CA VAL A 528 -23.06 24.42 16.75
C VAL A 528 -22.15 24.48 17.98
N ASP A 529 -22.67 24.71 19.15
CA ASP A 529 -21.95 24.83 20.41
C ASP A 529 -21.88 23.53 21.24
N ASP A 530 -22.41 22.43 20.73
CA ASP A 530 -22.25 21.10 21.34
C ASP A 530 -20.79 20.63 21.24
N VAL A 531 -20.39 19.82 22.24
CA VAL A 531 -19.07 19.23 22.31
C VAL A 531 -19.17 17.72 22.13
N ILE A 532 -18.37 17.16 21.23
CA ILE A 532 -18.19 15.71 21.11
C ILE A 532 -17.24 15.27 22.23
N PRO A 533 -17.66 14.34 23.12
CA PRO A 533 -16.84 13.90 24.23
C PRO A 533 -15.66 13.05 23.75
N ASP A 534 -14.52 13.18 24.44
CA ASP A 534 -13.37 12.31 24.24
C ASP A 534 -13.76 10.85 24.55
N ARG A 535 -13.11 9.91 23.86
CA ARG A 535 -13.28 8.47 24.08
C ARG A 535 -11.94 7.82 24.37
N SER A 536 -11.93 6.77 25.17
CA SER A 536 -10.73 6.01 25.46
C SER A 536 -11.02 4.51 25.57
N ARG A 537 -10.07 3.67 25.10
CA ARG A 537 -10.17 2.23 25.14
C ARG A 537 -8.81 1.56 25.30
N ASN A 538 -8.79 0.41 25.99
CA ASN A 538 -7.59 -0.39 26.18
C ASN A 538 -7.71 -1.71 25.43
N PHE A 539 -6.66 -2.07 24.70
CA PHE A 539 -6.55 -3.34 24.00
C PHE A 539 -5.40 -4.16 24.59
N ASN A 540 -5.67 -5.43 24.87
CA ASN A 540 -4.66 -6.36 25.38
C ASN A 540 -4.66 -7.60 24.50
N GLN A 541 -3.47 -8.13 24.18
CA GLN A 541 -3.34 -9.35 23.39
C GLN A 541 -2.11 -10.16 23.79
N PHE A 542 -2.31 -11.46 23.97
CA PHE A 542 -1.22 -12.43 24.05
C PHE A 542 -1.05 -13.11 22.69
N GLN A 543 0.17 -13.15 22.17
CA GLN A 543 0.53 -13.65 20.86
C GLN A 543 1.55 -14.78 20.99
N PRO A 544 1.11 -16.04 21.16
CA PRO A 544 2.00 -17.19 21.17
C PRO A 544 2.37 -17.60 19.74
N LYS A 545 3.57 -18.21 19.61
CA LYS A 545 3.97 -18.94 18.42
C LYS A 545 4.77 -20.17 18.81
N ILE A 546 4.49 -21.28 18.14
CA ILE A 546 5.19 -22.56 18.31
C ILE A 546 5.63 -23.01 16.92
N ALA A 547 6.89 -23.39 16.78
CA ALA A 547 7.43 -23.90 15.54
C ALA A 547 8.30 -25.13 15.78
N LEU A 548 8.17 -26.12 14.91
CA LEU A 548 8.98 -27.32 14.88
C LEU A 548 9.72 -27.34 13.55
N ARG A 549 11.05 -27.44 13.57
CA ARG A 549 11.92 -27.57 12.41
C ARG A 549 12.60 -28.94 12.43
N TRP A 550 12.51 -29.66 11.33
CA TRP A 550 13.17 -30.93 11.14
C TRP A 550 14.02 -30.94 9.86
N ASN A 551 15.34 -31.01 10.04
CA ASN A 551 16.29 -31.21 8.95
C ASN A 551 16.22 -32.68 8.51
N TRP A 552 15.23 -33.00 7.64
CA TRP A 552 14.98 -34.38 7.19
C TRP A 552 16.17 -34.98 6.43
N THR A 553 16.86 -34.14 5.66
CA THR A 553 18.15 -34.45 5.03
C THR A 553 19.02 -33.17 5.06
N ASP A 554 20.31 -33.30 4.72
CA ASP A 554 21.20 -32.15 4.58
C ASP A 554 20.69 -31.09 3.57
N ALA A 555 19.87 -31.50 2.61
CA ALA A 555 19.31 -30.67 1.56
C ALA A 555 17.87 -30.24 1.78
N THR A 556 17.17 -30.78 2.79
CA THR A 556 15.72 -30.58 2.95
C THR A 556 15.33 -30.37 4.40
N THR A 557 14.72 -29.24 4.67
CA THR A 557 14.11 -28.88 5.96
C THR A 557 12.59 -28.93 5.83
N LEU A 558 11.94 -29.65 6.75
CA LEU A 558 10.49 -29.63 6.96
C LEU A 558 10.18 -28.80 8.19
N TYR A 559 9.06 -28.10 8.20
CA TYR A 559 8.60 -27.39 9.38
C TYR A 559 7.09 -27.41 9.52
N ALA A 560 6.65 -27.19 10.76
CA ALA A 560 5.27 -26.92 11.10
C ALA A 560 5.23 -25.79 12.13
N SER A 561 4.30 -24.88 11.99
CA SER A 561 4.14 -23.78 12.97
C SER A 561 2.68 -23.45 13.22
N TYR A 562 2.41 -22.93 14.40
CA TYR A 562 1.17 -22.28 14.79
C TYR A 562 1.53 -20.93 15.40
N GLY A 563 0.82 -19.87 14.98
CA GLY A 563 1.08 -18.52 15.48
C GLY A 563 -0.19 -17.68 15.55
N VAL A 564 -0.18 -16.74 16.50
CA VAL A 564 -1.23 -15.72 16.69
C VAL A 564 -0.62 -14.36 16.42
N GLY A 565 -1.33 -13.55 15.66
CA GLY A 565 -1.01 -12.15 15.45
C GLY A 565 -2.23 -11.28 15.71
N PHE A 566 -2.03 -10.01 15.96
CA PHE A 566 -3.14 -9.08 16.11
C PHE A 566 -2.85 -7.73 15.47
N ARG A 567 -3.92 -7.05 15.16
CA ARG A 567 -3.97 -5.63 14.84
C ARG A 567 -4.91 -4.97 15.85
N SER A 568 -4.48 -3.87 16.47
CA SER A 568 -5.28 -3.22 17.51
C SER A 568 -6.58 -2.65 16.95
N GLY A 569 -7.61 -2.61 17.78
CA GLY A 569 -8.80 -1.81 17.53
C GLY A 569 -8.54 -0.32 17.66
N GLY A 570 -9.53 0.49 17.40
CA GLY A 570 -9.37 1.94 17.44
C GLY A 570 -10.67 2.70 17.30
N PHE A 571 -10.53 3.91 16.77
CA PHE A 571 -11.63 4.84 16.58
C PHE A 571 -11.69 5.28 15.11
N ASN A 572 -12.88 5.30 14.54
CA ASN A 572 -13.19 6.07 13.34
C ASN A 572 -13.19 7.57 13.66
N SER A 573 -13.19 8.42 12.64
CA SER A 573 -13.41 9.85 12.86
C SER A 573 -14.75 10.05 13.57
N LEU A 574 -14.71 10.82 14.68
CA LEU A 574 -15.87 11.03 15.54
C LEU A 574 -17.01 11.72 14.75
N GLY A 575 -18.14 11.07 14.67
CA GLY A 575 -19.30 11.46 13.86
C GLY A 575 -19.57 10.59 12.65
N SER A 576 -18.74 9.58 12.37
CA SER A 576 -18.98 8.62 11.28
C SER A 576 -20.27 7.84 11.45
N GLU A 577 -20.59 7.41 12.68
CA GLU A 577 -21.85 6.78 13.07
C GLU A 577 -23.04 7.70 12.73
N ALA A 578 -22.96 8.97 13.10
CA ALA A 578 -24.04 9.94 12.87
C ALA A 578 -24.28 10.22 11.39
N VAL A 579 -23.24 10.29 10.56
CA VAL A 579 -23.39 10.43 9.10
C VAL A 579 -24.06 9.20 8.50
N THR A 580 -23.64 8.02 8.90
CA THR A 580 -24.20 6.77 8.38
C THR A 580 -25.67 6.61 8.76
N GLU A 581 -26.00 6.92 10.01
CA GLU A 581 -27.38 6.88 10.48
C GLU A 581 -28.27 7.88 9.72
N LEU A 582 -27.77 9.12 9.54
CA LEU A 582 -28.53 10.19 8.88
C LEU A 582 -28.80 9.90 7.40
N PHE A 583 -27.80 9.41 6.66
CA PHE A 583 -27.89 9.34 5.20
C PHE A 583 -28.26 7.95 4.66
N PHE A 584 -27.99 6.88 5.40
CA PHE A 584 -28.14 5.51 4.88
C PHE A 584 -29.09 4.62 5.68
N ASN A 585 -29.30 4.89 6.96
CA ASN A 585 -30.18 4.07 7.79
C ASN A 585 -31.57 4.68 7.91
N GLU A 586 -31.94 5.18 9.07
CA GLU A 586 -33.30 5.64 9.39
C GLU A 586 -33.52 7.13 9.16
N GLY A 587 -32.45 7.92 8.97
CA GLY A 587 -32.54 9.35 8.71
C GLY A 587 -33.25 9.67 7.40
N ASP A 588 -33.84 10.86 7.32
CA ASP A 588 -34.50 11.40 6.13
C ASP A 588 -33.93 12.80 5.81
N PRO A 589 -32.65 12.87 5.33
CA PRO A 589 -31.95 14.15 5.15
C PRO A 589 -32.60 15.02 4.05
N PHE A 590 -33.41 14.43 3.17
CA PHE A 590 -34.02 15.11 2.01
C PHE A 590 -35.52 15.29 2.13
N GLY A 591 -36.17 14.75 3.17
CA GLY A 591 -37.61 14.81 3.35
C GLY A 591 -38.39 13.93 2.36
N LEU A 592 -37.74 12.89 1.79
CA LEU A 592 -38.33 11.98 0.78
C LEU A 592 -38.40 10.52 1.25
N GLY A 593 -37.91 10.25 2.46
CA GLY A 593 -37.88 8.94 3.09
C GLY A 593 -36.46 8.46 3.40
N SER A 594 -36.36 7.46 4.26
CA SER A 594 -35.06 6.84 4.63
C SER A 594 -34.59 5.84 3.58
N VAL A 595 -33.31 5.60 3.52
CA VAL A 595 -32.67 4.56 2.66
C VAL A 595 -32.93 3.17 3.24
N GLY A 596 -32.79 3.03 4.56
CA GLY A 596 -33.04 1.76 5.25
C GLY A 596 -31.94 0.71 4.97
N ALA A 597 -30.71 1.14 4.80
CA ALA A 597 -29.59 0.23 4.49
C ALA A 597 -29.22 -0.71 5.64
N GLY A 598 -29.54 -0.34 6.89
CA GLY A 598 -29.33 -1.18 8.07
C GLY A 598 -27.86 -1.41 8.39
N LEU A 599 -27.02 -0.41 8.19
CA LEU A 599 -25.56 -0.48 8.43
C LEU A 599 -25.27 -0.30 9.91
N ASP A 600 -24.38 -1.14 10.44
CA ASP A 600 -23.85 -1.05 11.81
C ASP A 600 -22.45 -0.40 11.79
N VAL A 601 -22.41 0.90 11.56
CA VAL A 601 -21.18 1.69 11.61
C VAL A 601 -21.08 2.37 12.97
N ASN A 602 -19.96 2.19 13.63
CA ASN A 602 -19.67 2.78 14.93
C ASN A 602 -18.43 3.68 14.86
N ASP A 603 -18.35 4.69 15.75
CA ASP A 603 -17.13 5.50 15.93
C ASP A 603 -15.98 4.70 16.59
N GLU A 604 -16.20 3.46 16.99
CA GLU A 604 -15.22 2.52 17.56
C GLU A 604 -15.23 1.21 16.80
N TYR A 605 -14.05 0.56 16.69
CA TYR A 605 -13.94 -0.79 16.12
C TYR A 605 -13.04 -1.69 16.96
N ASP A 606 -13.28 -2.99 16.89
CA ASP A 606 -12.58 -4.00 17.68
C ASP A 606 -11.22 -4.38 17.08
N LYS A 607 -10.39 -5.04 17.90
CA LYS A 607 -9.09 -5.57 17.48
C LYS A 607 -9.27 -6.79 16.58
N GLU A 608 -8.48 -6.88 15.54
CA GLU A 608 -8.39 -8.06 14.68
C GLU A 608 -7.41 -9.08 15.28
N VAL A 609 -7.76 -10.35 15.28
CA VAL A 609 -6.87 -11.45 15.73
C VAL A 609 -6.80 -12.52 14.65
N SER A 610 -5.60 -12.81 14.16
CA SER A 610 -5.33 -13.90 13.22
C SER A 610 -4.68 -15.08 13.93
N GLN A 611 -5.15 -16.29 13.60
CA GLN A 611 -4.62 -17.56 14.09
C GLN A 611 -4.27 -18.43 12.89
N SER A 612 -3.01 -18.78 12.71
CA SER A 612 -2.54 -19.50 11.54
C SER A 612 -1.79 -20.77 11.88
N PHE A 613 -2.14 -21.84 11.19
CA PHE A 613 -1.38 -23.09 11.13
C PHE A 613 -0.71 -23.20 9.78
N GLU A 614 0.59 -23.51 9.76
CA GLU A 614 1.40 -23.64 8.56
C GLU A 614 2.26 -24.90 8.59
N VAL A 615 2.38 -25.56 7.45
CA VAL A 615 3.37 -26.61 7.21
C VAL A 615 4.15 -26.27 5.95
N GLY A 616 5.45 -26.53 5.96
CA GLY A 616 6.25 -26.22 4.78
C GLY A 616 7.50 -27.06 4.64
N LEU A 617 8.09 -26.88 3.47
CA LEU A 617 9.32 -27.53 3.03
C LEU A 617 10.24 -26.49 2.42
N LYS A 618 11.51 -26.52 2.81
CA LYS A 618 12.57 -25.74 2.21
C LYS A 618 13.71 -26.65 1.78
N GLY A 619 14.35 -26.32 0.67
CA GLY A 619 15.45 -27.16 0.22
C GLY A 619 16.37 -26.51 -0.78
N ALA A 620 17.62 -27.03 -0.80
CA ALA A 620 18.64 -26.68 -1.75
C ALA A 620 19.13 -27.98 -2.42
N TYR A 621 18.90 -28.10 -3.71
CA TYR A 621 19.09 -29.32 -4.49
C TYR A 621 20.06 -29.09 -5.65
N LEU A 622 20.51 -30.16 -6.28
CA LEU A 622 21.38 -30.14 -7.47
C LEU A 622 22.68 -29.33 -7.22
N ASP A 623 23.36 -29.59 -6.12
CA ASP A 623 24.58 -28.89 -5.70
C ASP A 623 24.34 -27.37 -5.54
N ASN A 624 23.26 -26.97 -4.85
CA ASN A 624 22.79 -25.61 -4.64
C ASN A 624 22.38 -24.86 -5.92
N ARG A 625 22.12 -25.58 -7.03
CA ARG A 625 21.60 -24.95 -8.27
C ARG A 625 20.09 -24.76 -8.26
N LEU A 626 19.34 -25.47 -7.43
CA LEU A 626 17.91 -25.30 -7.24
C LEU A 626 17.61 -25.06 -5.77
N ARG A 627 17.08 -23.90 -5.46
CA ARG A 627 16.47 -23.58 -4.18
C ARG A 627 14.96 -23.55 -4.34
N MET A 628 14.24 -24.12 -3.39
CA MET A 628 12.77 -24.20 -3.42
C MET A 628 12.21 -24.06 -2.01
N ASN A 629 11.14 -23.29 -1.87
CA ASN A 629 10.32 -23.20 -0.66
C ASN A 629 8.88 -23.51 -1.06
N ALA A 630 8.17 -24.28 -0.24
CA ALA A 630 6.75 -24.54 -0.41
C ALA A 630 6.06 -24.52 0.96
N ALA A 631 4.89 -23.94 1.04
CA ALA A 631 4.09 -23.89 2.26
C ALA A 631 2.61 -24.09 1.96
N ALA A 632 1.89 -24.67 2.94
CA ALA A 632 0.44 -24.70 2.97
C ALA A 632 -0.03 -24.14 4.32
N PHE A 633 -1.07 -23.33 4.30
CA PHE A 633 -1.55 -22.63 5.49
C PHE A 633 -3.07 -22.69 5.63
N HIS A 634 -3.50 -22.54 6.88
CA HIS A 634 -4.90 -22.35 7.26
C HIS A 634 -4.96 -21.28 8.33
N THR A 635 -5.69 -20.20 8.06
CA THR A 635 -5.79 -19.03 8.94
C THR A 635 -7.25 -18.71 9.20
N THR A 636 -7.61 -18.49 10.47
CA THR A 636 -8.86 -17.87 10.88
C THR A 636 -8.53 -16.46 11.37
N VAL A 637 -9.32 -15.49 10.95
CA VAL A 637 -9.21 -14.09 11.38
C VAL A 637 -10.52 -13.70 12.04
N ASP A 638 -10.46 -13.39 13.32
CA ASP A 638 -11.58 -12.89 14.10
C ASP A 638 -11.57 -11.35 14.05
N ASP A 639 -12.74 -10.73 13.90
CA ASP A 639 -12.95 -9.28 13.81
C ASP A 639 -12.04 -8.63 12.76
N ASN A 640 -11.99 -9.20 11.55
CA ASN A 640 -11.14 -8.67 10.48
C ASN A 640 -11.53 -7.24 10.14
N GLN A 641 -10.61 -6.30 10.34
CA GLN A 641 -10.85 -4.90 10.06
C GLN A 641 -10.91 -4.67 8.56
N PHE A 642 -12.01 -4.11 8.11
CA PHE A 642 -12.29 -3.86 6.72
C PHE A 642 -12.63 -2.38 6.48
N PHE A 643 -12.12 -1.84 5.37
CA PHE A 643 -12.40 -0.48 4.95
C PHE A 643 -13.73 -0.42 4.20
N GLU A 644 -14.64 0.44 4.66
CA GLU A 644 -15.84 0.79 3.94
C GLU A 644 -15.82 2.27 3.51
N PHE A 645 -16.43 2.52 2.36
CA PHE A 645 -16.42 3.82 1.74
C PHE A 645 -17.84 4.25 1.42
N PHE A 646 -18.28 5.28 2.10
CA PHE A 646 -19.58 5.86 1.88
C PHE A 646 -19.47 7.17 1.12
N ALA A 647 -20.26 7.30 0.06
CA ALA A 647 -20.29 8.49 -0.76
C ALA A 647 -21.71 9.05 -0.80
N GLY A 648 -21.80 10.36 -0.72
CA GLY A 648 -23.07 11.04 -0.73
C GLY A 648 -22.92 12.55 -0.85
N PRO A 649 -24.01 13.31 -0.63
CA PRO A 649 -23.93 14.77 -0.65
C PRO A 649 -22.93 15.37 0.35
N PHE A 650 -22.54 14.60 1.36
CA PHE A 650 -21.52 14.96 2.35
C PHE A 650 -20.07 14.73 1.86
N GLY A 651 -19.87 14.26 0.63
CA GLY A 651 -18.56 13.89 0.11
C GLY A 651 -18.24 12.41 0.31
N LEU A 652 -17.00 12.10 0.72
CA LEU A 652 -16.49 10.75 0.87
C LEU A 652 -16.16 10.46 2.33
N LEU A 653 -16.95 9.59 2.96
CA LEU A 653 -16.70 9.11 4.33
C LEU A 653 -15.96 7.78 4.28
N ARG A 654 -14.90 7.69 5.04
CA ARG A 654 -14.08 6.48 5.21
C ARG A 654 -14.29 5.95 6.62
N VAL A 655 -14.60 4.68 6.72
CA VAL A 655 -14.77 4.03 8.02
C VAL A 655 -14.12 2.65 8.04
N VAL A 656 -13.70 2.25 9.21
CA VAL A 656 -13.28 0.89 9.52
C VAL A 656 -14.47 0.17 10.14
N THR A 657 -14.89 -0.92 9.52
CA THR A 657 -15.84 -1.87 10.07
C THR A 657 -15.16 -3.21 10.33
N THR A 658 -15.87 -4.18 10.84
CA THR A 658 -15.32 -5.52 11.08
C THR A 658 -16.11 -6.58 10.32
N ILE A 659 -15.39 -7.58 9.81
CA ILE A 659 -15.95 -8.85 9.35
C ILE A 659 -15.70 -9.84 10.49
N ASP A 660 -16.74 -10.35 11.14
CA ASP A 660 -16.63 -11.11 12.40
C ASP A 660 -15.72 -12.32 12.27
N GLU A 661 -15.82 -13.10 11.18
CA GLU A 661 -14.91 -14.23 10.92
C GLU A 661 -14.57 -14.36 9.43
N LEU A 662 -13.25 -14.33 9.12
CA LEU A 662 -12.69 -14.76 7.84
C LEU A 662 -11.95 -16.08 8.00
N ARG A 663 -12.13 -16.98 7.03
CA ARG A 663 -11.32 -18.18 6.90
C ARG A 663 -10.53 -18.15 5.60
N LEU A 664 -9.21 -18.29 5.73
CA LEU A 664 -8.25 -18.24 4.64
C LEU A 664 -7.44 -19.55 4.62
N GLN A 665 -7.34 -20.17 3.47
CA GLN A 665 -6.52 -21.35 3.28
C GLN A 665 -5.84 -21.30 1.93
N GLY A 666 -4.62 -21.82 1.86
CA GLY A 666 -3.89 -21.73 0.61
C GLY A 666 -2.58 -22.50 0.62
N ALA A 667 -1.90 -22.37 -0.49
CA ALA A 667 -0.58 -22.93 -0.70
C ALA A 667 0.27 -22.01 -1.55
N GLU A 668 1.57 -22.07 -1.36
CA GLU A 668 2.52 -21.28 -2.12
C GLU A 668 3.80 -22.05 -2.36
N ILE A 669 4.45 -21.72 -3.46
CA ILE A 669 5.78 -22.21 -3.81
C ILE A 669 6.58 -21.07 -4.41
N ASP A 670 7.84 -20.99 -4.07
CA ASP A 670 8.83 -20.16 -4.77
C ASP A 670 10.10 -20.96 -5.04
N PHE A 671 10.78 -20.62 -6.11
CA PHE A 671 12.02 -21.28 -6.50
C PHE A 671 13.00 -20.31 -7.18
N THR A 672 14.28 -20.63 -7.05
CA THR A 672 15.37 -20.08 -7.85
C THR A 672 16.18 -21.24 -8.41
N PHE A 673 16.43 -21.25 -9.72
CA PHE A 673 17.12 -22.32 -10.42
C PHE A 673 18.21 -21.78 -11.34
N GLN A 674 19.47 -22.10 -11.04
CA GLN A 674 20.59 -21.89 -11.94
C GLN A 674 20.60 -22.99 -13.01
N ALA A 675 19.86 -22.76 -14.10
CA ALA A 675 19.66 -23.76 -15.15
C ALA A 675 20.95 -24.06 -15.93
N THR A 676 21.73 -23.00 -16.21
CA THR A 676 23.11 -23.08 -16.75
C THR A 676 23.96 -22.03 -16.04
N ASP A 677 25.25 -21.97 -16.32
CA ASP A 677 26.14 -20.94 -15.75
C ASP A 677 25.71 -19.53 -16.13
N GLN A 678 24.95 -19.37 -17.23
CA GLN A 678 24.45 -18.09 -17.72
C GLN A 678 22.99 -17.82 -17.39
N LEU A 679 22.17 -18.87 -17.21
CA LEU A 679 20.71 -18.75 -17.09
C LEU A 679 20.24 -19.06 -15.68
N LYS A 680 19.72 -18.05 -14.99
CA LYS A 680 18.99 -18.14 -13.72
C LYS A 680 17.48 -18.00 -13.99
N LEU A 681 16.68 -18.93 -13.52
CA LEU A 681 15.24 -18.91 -13.53
C LEU A 681 14.72 -18.71 -12.10
N SER A 682 13.71 -17.91 -11.93
CA SER A 682 13.03 -17.72 -10.65
C SER A 682 11.52 -17.72 -10.86
N GLY A 683 10.77 -18.04 -9.83
CA GLY A 683 9.33 -17.94 -9.91
C GLY A 683 8.65 -18.23 -8.59
N GLY A 684 7.41 -17.78 -8.51
CA GLY A 684 6.54 -18.01 -7.38
C GLY A 684 5.11 -18.16 -7.82
N PHE A 685 4.39 -19.06 -7.15
CA PHE A 685 2.98 -19.28 -7.36
C PHE A 685 2.28 -19.38 -6.00
N GLY A 686 1.20 -18.65 -5.84
CA GLY A 686 0.38 -18.63 -4.65
C GLY A 686 -1.09 -18.81 -4.97
N LEU A 687 -1.77 -19.62 -4.15
CA LEU A 687 -3.22 -19.80 -4.15
C LEU A 687 -3.77 -19.40 -2.81
N THR A 688 -4.88 -18.66 -2.79
CA THR A 688 -5.61 -18.31 -1.57
C THR A 688 -7.12 -18.49 -1.81
N ASP A 689 -7.75 -19.34 -1.01
CA ASP A 689 -9.20 -19.48 -0.90
C ASP A 689 -9.65 -18.81 0.41
N GLY A 690 -10.26 -17.65 0.29
CA GLY A 690 -10.76 -16.85 1.42
C GLY A 690 -12.28 -16.76 1.39
N LYS A 691 -12.93 -16.99 2.56
CA LYS A 691 -14.38 -16.94 2.69
C LYS A 691 -14.82 -16.21 3.95
N ILE A 692 -15.81 -15.33 3.82
CA ILE A 692 -16.53 -14.72 4.93
C ILE A 692 -17.38 -15.80 5.60
N LYS A 693 -17.17 -16.03 6.89
CA LYS A 693 -17.90 -17.03 7.69
C LYS A 693 -18.98 -16.43 8.54
N GLU A 694 -18.68 -15.29 9.15
CA GLU A 694 -19.63 -14.50 9.91
C GLU A 694 -19.43 -13.01 9.57
N ASN A 695 -20.53 -12.27 9.46
CA ASN A 695 -20.51 -10.83 9.23
C ASN A 695 -21.84 -10.25 9.72
N GLN A 696 -21.88 -9.77 10.95
CA GLN A 696 -23.10 -9.21 11.56
C GLN A 696 -23.45 -7.85 10.96
N HIS A 697 -22.41 -7.09 10.59
CA HIS A 697 -22.56 -5.80 9.91
C HIS A 697 -23.25 -5.95 8.52
N ARG A 698 -22.92 -7.05 7.78
CA ARG A 698 -23.51 -7.34 6.47
C ARG A 698 -23.84 -8.83 6.33
N PRO A 699 -24.93 -9.33 6.97
CA PRO A 699 -25.24 -10.76 7.03
C PRO A 699 -25.42 -11.42 5.65
N ALA A 700 -25.85 -10.67 4.63
CA ALA A 700 -26.03 -11.17 3.27
C ALA A 700 -24.70 -11.53 2.57
N THR A 701 -23.55 -11.12 3.13
CA THR A 701 -22.21 -11.37 2.54
C THR A 701 -21.58 -12.66 3.03
N VAL A 702 -22.20 -13.37 3.96
CA VAL A 702 -21.70 -14.66 4.45
C VAL A 702 -21.64 -15.68 3.31
N GLY A 703 -20.45 -16.27 3.12
CA GLY A 703 -20.14 -17.19 2.02
C GLY A 703 -19.42 -16.51 0.83
N ASN A 704 -19.42 -15.19 0.75
CA ASN A 704 -18.66 -14.42 -0.25
C ASN A 704 -17.16 -14.63 -0.09
N GLU A 705 -16.40 -14.28 -1.13
CA GLU A 705 -14.93 -14.31 -1.12
C GLU A 705 -14.38 -13.22 -0.19
N ALA A 706 -13.19 -13.47 0.35
CA ALA A 706 -12.47 -12.43 1.10
C ALA A 706 -12.15 -11.27 0.17
N PRO A 707 -12.45 -10.02 0.56
CA PRO A 707 -12.15 -8.86 -0.27
C PRO A 707 -10.63 -8.64 -0.39
N LEU A 708 -10.21 -8.05 -1.52
CA LEU A 708 -8.81 -7.73 -1.83
C LEU A 708 -7.86 -8.95 -1.87
N ALA A 709 -8.40 -10.16 -1.85
CA ALA A 709 -7.68 -11.43 -1.94
C ALA A 709 -7.84 -12.04 -3.35
N PRO A 710 -6.84 -11.94 -4.23
CA PRO A 710 -6.91 -12.60 -5.54
C PRO A 710 -6.87 -14.12 -5.39
N GLU A 711 -7.57 -14.83 -6.28
CA GLU A 711 -7.60 -16.31 -6.29
C GLU A 711 -6.20 -16.91 -6.38
N PHE A 712 -5.30 -16.28 -7.15
CA PHE A 712 -3.91 -16.69 -7.29
C PHE A 712 -3.01 -15.51 -7.64
N THR A 713 -1.72 -15.70 -7.35
CA THR A 713 -0.62 -14.88 -7.86
C THR A 713 0.42 -15.76 -8.54
N LEU A 714 1.00 -15.29 -9.63
CA LEU A 714 2.08 -15.96 -10.36
C LEU A 714 3.13 -14.94 -10.74
N ASN A 715 4.39 -15.24 -10.45
CA ASN A 715 5.52 -14.50 -10.99
C ASN A 715 6.54 -15.47 -11.58
N LEU A 716 7.19 -15.09 -12.68
CA LEU A 716 8.24 -15.85 -13.36
C LEU A 716 9.32 -14.90 -13.83
N GLY A 717 10.57 -15.18 -13.48
CA GLY A 717 11.73 -14.42 -13.88
C GLY A 717 12.73 -15.29 -14.65
N ALA A 718 13.35 -14.71 -15.67
CA ALA A 718 14.47 -15.32 -16.36
C ALA A 718 15.58 -14.29 -16.54
N GLN A 719 16.77 -14.62 -16.07
CA GLN A 719 17.95 -13.76 -16.14
C GLN A 719 19.08 -14.50 -16.85
N TRP A 720 19.62 -13.89 -17.90
CA TRP A 720 20.72 -14.42 -18.67
C TRP A 720 21.90 -13.46 -18.62
N VAL A 721 23.07 -13.99 -18.20
CA VAL A 721 24.31 -13.22 -18.09
C VAL A 721 25.32 -13.80 -19.07
N GLN A 722 25.84 -12.97 -19.98
CA GLN A 722 26.80 -13.35 -20.99
C GLN A 722 28.01 -12.42 -20.94
N PRO A 723 29.22 -12.94 -20.73
CA PRO A 723 30.46 -12.17 -20.95
C PRO A 723 30.54 -11.74 -22.43
N VAL A 724 30.61 -10.44 -22.66
CA VAL A 724 30.82 -9.82 -23.99
C VAL A 724 32.31 -9.62 -24.22
N THR A 725 33.01 -9.19 -23.19
CA THR A 725 34.46 -9.10 -23.15
C THR A 725 34.95 -9.59 -21.77
N PRO A 726 36.24 -9.76 -21.53
CA PRO A 726 36.76 -10.11 -20.19
C PRO A 726 36.42 -9.10 -19.08
N GLU A 727 35.92 -7.92 -19.44
CA GLU A 727 35.64 -6.81 -18.53
C GLU A 727 34.19 -6.33 -18.56
N ILE A 728 33.39 -6.88 -19.49
CA ILE A 728 32.00 -6.42 -19.70
C ILE A 728 31.09 -7.63 -19.81
N ASP A 729 30.10 -7.70 -18.96
CA ASP A 729 28.98 -8.64 -19.01
C ASP A 729 27.72 -7.96 -19.58
N LEU A 730 26.95 -8.72 -20.35
CA LEU A 730 25.57 -8.39 -20.74
C LEU A 730 24.61 -9.19 -19.86
N LEU A 731 23.79 -8.49 -19.09
CA LEU A 731 22.68 -9.06 -18.34
C LEU A 731 21.38 -8.75 -19.09
N LEU A 732 20.59 -9.78 -19.36
CA LEU A 732 19.21 -9.66 -19.86
C LEU A 732 18.28 -10.30 -18.85
N ARG A 733 17.23 -9.59 -18.47
CA ARG A 733 16.22 -10.07 -17.53
C ARG A 733 14.82 -9.78 -18.06
N VAL A 734 13.92 -10.75 -17.87
CA VAL A 734 12.48 -10.61 -18.06
C VAL A 734 11.77 -11.12 -16.83
N ASP A 735 10.80 -10.33 -16.36
CA ASP A 735 9.91 -10.68 -15.25
C ASP A 735 8.47 -10.62 -15.78
N TYR A 736 7.72 -11.68 -15.51
CA TYR A 736 6.30 -11.79 -15.79
C TYR A 736 5.55 -11.94 -14.47
N ALA A 737 4.51 -11.14 -14.28
CA ALA A 737 3.61 -11.24 -13.13
C ALA A 737 2.17 -11.36 -13.60
N ARG A 738 1.38 -12.22 -12.93
CA ARG A 738 -0.06 -12.36 -13.15
C ARG A 738 -0.81 -12.41 -11.84
N ILE A 739 -1.84 -11.60 -11.72
CA ILE A 739 -2.73 -11.53 -10.56
C ILE A 739 -4.12 -11.99 -11.00
N GLY A 740 -4.72 -12.87 -10.21
CA GLY A 740 -6.06 -13.41 -10.44
C GLY A 740 -7.17 -12.36 -10.29
N LYS A 741 -8.39 -12.75 -10.62
CA LYS A 741 -9.58 -11.93 -10.39
C LYS A 741 -9.70 -11.55 -8.92
N THR A 742 -10.21 -10.35 -8.65
CA THR A 742 -10.25 -9.82 -7.28
C THR A 742 -11.53 -9.06 -7.02
N TRP A 743 -12.24 -9.41 -5.96
CA TRP A 743 -13.27 -8.58 -5.37
C TRP A 743 -12.65 -7.57 -4.40
N PHE A 744 -13.15 -6.35 -4.39
CA PHE A 744 -12.64 -5.29 -3.52
C PHE A 744 -13.55 -5.00 -2.31
N HIS A 745 -14.72 -5.61 -2.27
CA HIS A 745 -15.72 -5.38 -1.22
C HIS A 745 -16.36 -6.68 -0.74
N THR A 746 -16.96 -6.65 0.44
CA THR A 746 -17.72 -7.78 0.98
C THR A 746 -19.02 -8.01 0.21
N VAL A 747 -19.68 -6.94 -0.24
CA VAL A 747 -20.83 -6.99 -1.16
C VAL A 747 -20.31 -7.28 -2.57
N GLN A 748 -20.73 -8.42 -3.14
CA GLN A 748 -20.27 -8.93 -4.43
C GLN A 748 -21.44 -9.08 -5.40
N ASP A 749 -22.13 -10.21 -5.35
CA ASP A 749 -23.34 -10.44 -6.17
C ASP A 749 -24.64 -10.04 -5.41
N ASN A 750 -24.52 -9.36 -4.29
CA ASN A 750 -25.65 -8.96 -3.46
C ASN A 750 -26.18 -7.57 -3.88
N GLN A 751 -27.47 -7.37 -3.70
CA GLN A 751 -28.10 -6.06 -3.86
C GLN A 751 -28.09 -5.31 -2.54
N GLN A 752 -27.98 -3.98 -2.62
CA GLN A 752 -28.00 -3.10 -1.45
C GLN A 752 -28.87 -1.87 -1.70
N PRO A 753 -29.64 -1.41 -0.70
CA PRO A 753 -30.34 -0.13 -0.79
C PRO A 753 -29.36 1.01 -1.04
N ALA A 754 -29.69 1.89 -1.99
CA ALA A 754 -28.84 3.00 -2.36
C ALA A 754 -29.46 4.35 -1.98
N ILE A 755 -28.62 5.35 -1.72
CA ILE A 755 -29.01 6.74 -1.35
C ILE A 755 -30.00 7.38 -2.36
N TRP A 756 -30.03 6.86 -3.58
CA TRP A 756 -30.97 7.24 -4.63
C TRP A 756 -32.41 7.00 -4.22
N THR A 757 -32.68 6.06 -3.32
CA THR A 757 -34.03 5.85 -2.71
C THR A 757 -34.50 7.12 -2.03
N ALA A 758 -33.65 7.74 -1.20
CA ALA A 758 -34.00 8.97 -0.51
C ALA A 758 -34.05 10.19 -1.45
N LEU A 759 -33.26 10.17 -2.54
CA LEU A 759 -33.24 11.26 -3.52
C LEU A 759 -34.42 11.25 -4.48
N LEU A 760 -34.98 10.07 -4.79
CA LEU A 760 -36.00 9.90 -5.84
C LEU A 760 -37.37 9.52 -5.28
N GLY A 761 -37.47 9.14 -3.99
CA GLY A 761 -38.72 8.79 -3.34
C GLY A 761 -39.31 7.43 -3.77
N PHE A 762 -38.49 6.55 -4.35
CA PHE A 762 -38.84 5.14 -4.63
C PHE A 762 -37.63 4.22 -4.40
N PRO A 763 -37.85 2.94 -4.07
CA PRO A 763 -36.74 2.02 -3.79
C PRO A 763 -35.79 1.89 -4.96
N VAL A 764 -34.48 2.11 -4.70
CA VAL A 764 -33.37 1.93 -5.62
C VAL A 764 -32.33 1.06 -4.95
N GLU A 765 -31.98 -0.03 -5.60
CA GLU A 765 -30.97 -0.95 -5.15
C GLU A 765 -29.77 -0.95 -6.12
N SER A 766 -28.57 -1.04 -5.55
CA SER A 766 -27.35 -1.30 -6.32
C SER A 766 -27.16 -2.78 -6.55
N ASP A 767 -26.50 -3.14 -7.64
CA ASP A 767 -26.05 -4.50 -7.98
C ASP A 767 -24.55 -4.48 -8.25
N MET A 768 -23.77 -5.00 -7.29
CA MET A 768 -22.30 -4.93 -7.33
C MET A 768 -21.65 -6.05 -8.16
N SER A 769 -22.43 -6.87 -8.88
CA SER A 769 -21.92 -8.02 -9.67
C SER A 769 -20.92 -7.64 -10.77
N GLN A 770 -20.91 -6.38 -11.20
CA GLN A 770 -20.02 -5.84 -12.24
C GLN A 770 -18.75 -5.14 -11.66
N THR A 771 -18.47 -5.30 -10.36
CA THR A 771 -17.35 -4.58 -9.69
C THR A 771 -16.12 -5.44 -9.42
N ARG A 772 -16.08 -6.67 -9.95
CA ARG A 772 -14.93 -7.56 -9.85
C ARG A 772 -13.86 -7.15 -10.85
N ARG A 773 -12.65 -6.85 -10.38
CA ARG A 773 -11.49 -6.65 -11.25
C ARG A 773 -11.14 -7.95 -11.96
N ASP A 774 -10.92 -7.89 -13.26
CA ASP A 774 -10.42 -9.01 -14.04
C ASP A 774 -8.96 -9.36 -13.72
N ALA A 775 -8.57 -10.59 -14.05
CA ALA A 775 -7.17 -11.00 -13.96
C ALA A 775 -6.34 -10.23 -15.00
N PHE A 776 -5.14 -9.81 -14.58
CA PHE A 776 -4.22 -9.11 -15.47
C PHE A 776 -2.80 -9.64 -15.33
N ASP A 777 -1.99 -9.34 -16.32
CA ASP A 777 -0.58 -9.68 -16.35
C ASP A 777 0.28 -8.52 -16.84
N THR A 778 1.51 -8.46 -16.36
CA THR A 778 2.52 -7.46 -16.73
C THR A 778 3.82 -8.16 -17.11
N VAL A 779 4.59 -7.51 -17.97
CA VAL A 779 5.92 -7.96 -18.38
C VAL A 779 6.89 -6.80 -18.22
N ASP A 780 7.97 -7.05 -17.48
CA ASP A 780 9.07 -6.11 -17.29
C ASP A 780 10.33 -6.63 -17.97
N LEU A 781 11.12 -5.76 -18.57
CA LEU A 781 12.38 -6.10 -19.24
C LEU A 781 13.52 -5.24 -18.72
N ARG A 782 14.71 -5.83 -18.60
CA ARG A 782 15.97 -5.11 -18.34
C ARG A 782 17.09 -5.66 -19.19
N ALA A 783 17.93 -4.76 -19.69
CA ALA A 783 19.14 -5.07 -20.42
C ALA A 783 20.27 -4.20 -19.88
N SER A 784 21.26 -4.80 -19.24
CA SER A 784 22.37 -4.08 -18.60
C SER A 784 23.71 -4.50 -19.21
N LEU A 785 24.54 -3.51 -19.56
CA LEU A 785 25.95 -3.69 -19.80
C LEU A 785 26.69 -3.34 -18.51
N GLN A 786 27.37 -4.32 -17.94
CA GLN A 786 28.04 -4.22 -16.65
C GLN A 786 29.56 -4.25 -16.86
N GLY A 787 30.22 -3.11 -16.67
CA GLY A 787 31.67 -2.98 -16.60
C GLY A 787 32.14 -3.01 -15.16
N ARG A 788 33.46 -2.90 -14.93
CA ARG A 788 34.06 -2.94 -13.58
C ARG A 788 33.55 -1.84 -12.65
N GLN A 789 33.39 -0.63 -13.17
CA GLN A 789 33.01 0.56 -12.40
C GLN A 789 31.74 1.20 -12.91
N TRP A 790 31.15 0.73 -13.99
CA TRP A 790 29.98 1.34 -14.59
C TRP A 790 28.96 0.29 -15.02
N THR A 791 27.70 0.67 -14.97
CA THR A 791 26.59 -0.13 -15.49
C THR A 791 25.68 0.79 -16.29
N VAL A 792 25.33 0.39 -17.53
CA VAL A 792 24.30 1.05 -18.33
C VAL A 792 23.13 0.09 -18.44
N THR A 793 21.95 0.49 -17.99
CA THR A 793 20.74 -0.32 -18.01
C THR A 793 19.65 0.35 -18.83
N ALA A 794 19.15 -0.32 -19.84
CA ALA A 794 17.86 -0.02 -20.46
C ALA A 794 16.77 -0.86 -19.78
N TRP A 795 15.69 -0.23 -19.38
CA TRP A 795 14.61 -0.90 -18.67
C TRP A 795 13.24 -0.52 -19.23
N GLY A 796 12.28 -1.40 -19.05
CA GLY A 796 10.86 -1.16 -19.36
C GLY A 796 9.99 -1.94 -18.38
N ARG A 797 8.96 -1.27 -17.86
CA ARG A 797 7.93 -1.83 -16.97
C ARG A 797 6.61 -1.86 -17.71
N ASN A 798 5.81 -2.90 -17.49
CA ASN A 798 4.55 -3.12 -18.20
C ASN A 798 4.70 -2.90 -19.72
N ILE A 799 5.74 -3.44 -20.32
CA ILE A 799 6.10 -3.19 -21.73
C ILE A 799 5.05 -3.65 -22.73
N THR A 800 4.10 -4.45 -22.29
CA THR A 800 2.95 -4.88 -23.10
C THR A 800 1.84 -3.83 -23.16
N GLY A 801 1.98 -2.72 -22.41
CA GLY A 801 0.97 -1.66 -22.33
C GLY A 801 -0.37 -2.18 -21.81
N LYS A 802 -0.35 -3.13 -20.86
CA LYS A 802 -1.58 -3.68 -20.30
C LYS A 802 -2.27 -2.62 -19.43
N SER A 803 -3.43 -2.17 -19.85
CA SER A 803 -4.33 -1.35 -19.01
C SER A 803 -5.12 -2.26 -18.08
N TYR A 804 -5.17 -1.93 -16.79
CA TYR A 804 -5.93 -2.64 -15.77
C TYR A 804 -6.33 -1.69 -14.63
N LEU A 805 -7.30 -2.10 -13.83
CA LEU A 805 -7.68 -1.35 -12.64
C LEU A 805 -6.66 -1.59 -11.52
N ALA A 806 -6.06 -0.53 -11.01
CA ALA A 806 -5.25 -0.60 -9.79
C ALA A 806 -6.13 -0.91 -8.59
N GLU A 807 -7.29 -0.23 -8.52
CA GLU A 807 -8.22 -0.33 -7.41
C GLU A 807 -9.68 -0.16 -7.86
N VAL A 808 -10.59 -0.80 -7.12
CA VAL A 808 -12.04 -0.60 -7.19
C VAL A 808 -12.56 -0.32 -5.78
N ILE A 809 -12.91 0.91 -5.48
CA ILE A 809 -13.54 1.27 -4.22
C ILE A 809 -15.05 1.14 -4.42
N ALA A 810 -15.60 -0.02 -4.09
CA ALA A 810 -17.04 -0.23 -4.15
C ALA A 810 -17.74 0.58 -3.03
N ALA A 811 -18.80 1.27 -3.41
CA ALA A 811 -19.69 2.05 -2.54
C ALA A 811 -21.15 1.63 -2.80
N PRO A 812 -21.57 0.48 -2.26
CA PRO A 812 -22.89 -0.08 -2.57
C PRO A 812 -24.04 0.88 -2.24
N GLU A 813 -23.97 1.59 -1.15
CA GLU A 813 -25.00 2.53 -0.69
C GLU A 813 -25.02 3.82 -1.52
N PHE A 814 -23.92 4.14 -2.20
CA PHE A 814 -23.91 5.17 -3.24
C PHE A 814 -24.57 4.65 -4.53
N GLY A 815 -24.46 3.35 -4.79
CA GLY A 815 -24.95 2.71 -6.00
C GLY A 815 -23.92 2.67 -7.11
N GLY A 816 -22.64 2.49 -6.75
CA GLY A 816 -21.55 2.44 -7.73
C GLY A 816 -20.19 2.17 -7.12
N SER A 817 -19.16 2.53 -7.86
CA SER A 817 -17.76 2.37 -7.44
C SER A 817 -16.93 3.57 -7.88
N PHE A 818 -15.86 3.83 -7.14
CA PHE A 818 -14.81 4.75 -7.52
C PHE A 818 -13.60 3.92 -7.95
N ILE A 819 -13.17 4.09 -9.18
CA ILE A 819 -12.15 3.23 -9.80
C ILE A 819 -10.91 4.04 -10.16
N HIS A 820 -9.76 3.37 -10.08
CA HIS A 820 -8.47 3.94 -10.37
C HIS A 820 -7.73 3.07 -11.39
N GLN A 821 -7.16 3.69 -12.43
CA GLN A 821 -6.38 3.02 -13.45
C GLN A 821 -4.92 2.87 -13.00
N ALA A 822 -4.32 1.72 -13.23
CA ALA A 822 -2.89 1.52 -13.04
C ALA A 822 -2.06 2.29 -14.08
N PRO A 823 -0.83 2.72 -13.73
CA PRO A 823 0.09 3.31 -14.69
C PRO A 823 0.31 2.43 -15.92
N GLU A 824 0.42 3.06 -17.08
CA GLU A 824 0.74 2.39 -18.35
C GLU A 824 2.23 2.02 -18.43
N GLU A 825 2.73 1.74 -19.64
CA GLU A 825 4.13 1.38 -19.84
C GLU A 825 5.10 2.50 -19.49
N SER A 826 6.15 2.14 -18.77
CA SER A 826 7.28 3.02 -18.50
C SER A 826 8.56 2.40 -19.03
N TYR A 827 9.47 3.22 -19.54
CA TYR A 827 10.78 2.77 -20.02
C TYR A 827 11.82 3.89 -19.91
N GLY A 828 13.08 3.48 -19.78
CA GLY A 828 14.15 4.45 -19.62
C GLY A 828 15.54 3.83 -19.72
N ILE A 829 16.54 4.66 -19.46
CA ILE A 829 17.96 4.29 -19.43
C ILE A 829 18.59 4.89 -18.18
N ASP A 830 19.31 4.08 -17.45
CA ASP A 830 20.11 4.47 -16.29
C ASP A 830 21.60 4.26 -16.55
N LEU A 831 22.42 5.12 -16.00
CA LEU A 831 23.86 5.00 -15.91
C LEU A 831 24.28 5.04 -14.45
N THR A 832 24.91 3.98 -13.99
CA THR A 832 25.52 3.89 -12.65
C THR A 832 27.04 3.90 -12.78
N TYR A 833 27.72 4.67 -11.93
CA TYR A 833 29.18 4.64 -11.79
C TYR A 833 29.56 4.38 -10.32
N ARG A 834 30.55 3.49 -10.11
CA ARG A 834 31.07 3.10 -8.80
C ARG A 834 32.55 3.42 -8.72
N PHE A 835 32.96 4.06 -7.61
CA PHE A 835 34.35 4.50 -7.36
C PHE A 835 35.08 3.50 -6.50
#